data_28de642074c5f22666ab0e70d3847804
#
_entry.id   28de642074c5f22666ab0e70d3847804
#
_cell.length_a   1.000
_cell.length_b   1.000
_cell.length_c   1.000
_cell.angle_alpha   90.00
_cell.angle_beta   90.00
_cell.angle_gamma   90.00
#
_symmetry.space_group_name_H-M   'P 1'
#
loop_
_entity.id
_entity.type
_entity.pdbx_description
1 polymer ?
#
loop_
_entity_poly.entity_id
_entity_poly.type
_entity_poly.pdbx_seq_one_letter_code
_entity_poly.pdbx_strand_id
1 'polypeptide(L)'
;MEISTDVFKEIDSNKSTLDFSLLDEDQQEVLNKISNFVKNSEIQIFIIQGTSNSGKSFLIPYIEKIAYQLGIEEVLSFAQSTRVARNLMSNYNLENVNSIYSYIYGGTPTEVIDDGSDESDQTDEGDTIDIIPLKKCNNSDNSIFIVDESQLISDSFYESFDLRFGSGHLLKDYLEFTALKDSKRKIIFIGDPFQLSFGNEQESPLIRKYLEEKYQLVVDVAQLSDKTNYSPINAEALKCVSGISNKMFNDLQINQTSDAVIHLTKDKIETYISELNKSDIHILCYSNENAHNINLWIRRKLLKLDKNLAVGDIILFYNNINVDNYDLFAPTKSIYNGEFGEISAIFEASKQEIKIKNTSVSLSFREVYIQLNATKKVIRVLLLENYLNNPQAELVKEEKIALKIIINNQLKEEINACIFEHSDEYNHLRYSEEYRALELDISKFKIRLDNGEQVKTKLGEKEKELKRLLKNAKKQYRNKIKLRLQNDPASNYFKFKNTAFIRYGYAMTVHKSMSYKWPKVVFNTNQGENRGRTNQGYFKWLYTGITRATSQIVLCGYEPITPLSDPDLKIQNSSDNNIFKDWVKSYFISKQDTDLSKLLFESLKEDLKQYFDEQFKNTVLISLSLFISPKIQSSNLKIQAIKHNQYQEIYEITETTNQNKTAIIMFFYKKNGAFSPPIVQKAQPPQFGDEVLFVLTRKIAISNINLEKKDGWREKLYNNLIQRLRNREIYFEYISENNLHDLIKLFGTNGDGKLCIKFDYDQKGFISTITAIYCDEPNLWKIFQEVIHEYN
;
A
#
# COMPACT_ATOMS: atom_id res chain seq x y z
N MET A 1 20.01 12.02 28.84
CA MET A 1 20.57 10.96 29.72
C MET A 1 20.70 9.74 28.82
N GLU A 2 21.91 9.49 28.33
CA GLU A 2 22.28 8.28 27.65
C GLU A 2 22.03 7.10 28.58
N ILE A 3 21.16 6.19 28.16
CA ILE A 3 21.03 4.91 28.87
C ILE A 3 22.28 4.14 28.49
N SER A 4 23.15 3.96 29.53
CA SER A 4 24.41 3.27 29.40
C SER A 4 24.20 1.88 28.77
N THR A 5 25.17 1.46 28.00
CA THR A 5 25.33 0.11 27.41
C THR A 5 25.23 -1.05 28.43
N ASP A 6 24.97 -0.76 29.68
CA ASP A 6 24.92 -1.72 30.78
C ASP A 6 23.60 -2.50 30.89
N VAL A 7 22.49 -1.98 30.33
CA VAL A 7 21.20 -2.72 30.29
C VAL A 7 21.30 -3.98 29.42
N PHE A 8 22.24 -4.04 28.50
CA PHE A 8 22.45 -5.18 27.60
C PHE A 8 23.44 -6.23 28.14
N LYS A 9 24.10 -5.99 29.25
CA LYS A 9 25.16 -6.88 29.80
C LYS A 9 24.69 -7.93 30.83
N GLU A 10 23.45 -7.84 31.33
CA GLU A 10 22.97 -8.78 32.38
C GLU A 10 22.00 -9.82 31.83
N ILE A 11 22.34 -10.47 30.70
CA ILE A 11 21.44 -11.49 30.10
C ILE A 11 22.21 -12.78 29.95
N ASP A 12 22.18 -13.60 30.97
CA ASP A 12 22.55 -15.01 30.87
C ASP A 12 21.53 -15.90 31.58
N SER A 13 20.91 -16.80 30.87
CA SER A 13 20.68 -18.22 31.07
C SER A 13 19.30 -18.70 30.57
N ASN A 14 19.37 -19.60 29.56
CA ASN A 14 18.34 -20.55 29.15
C ASN A 14 17.20 -20.04 28.24
N LYS A 15 17.54 -19.73 27.01
CA LYS A 15 16.87 -20.01 25.72
C LYS A 15 17.66 -19.25 24.65
N SER A 16 17.81 -19.76 23.43
CA SER A 16 18.65 -19.23 22.35
C SER A 16 18.97 -17.74 22.47
N THR A 17 20.23 -17.41 22.75
CA THR A 17 20.69 -16.04 23.00
C THR A 17 20.42 -15.18 21.78
N LEU A 18 19.37 -14.33 21.83
CA LEU A 18 19.17 -13.29 20.82
C LEU A 18 20.38 -12.37 20.86
N ASP A 19 21.10 -12.29 19.75
CA ASP A 19 22.30 -11.49 19.63
C ASP A 19 21.93 -10.05 19.19
N PHE A 20 21.98 -9.13 20.13
CA PHE A 20 21.71 -7.71 19.88
C PHE A 20 22.77 -7.05 18.99
N SER A 21 23.93 -7.66 18.80
CA SER A 21 24.96 -7.15 17.89
C SER A 21 24.58 -7.29 16.40
N LEU A 22 23.56 -8.08 16.09
CA LEU A 22 23.02 -8.24 14.74
C LEU A 22 22.11 -7.07 14.33
N LEU A 23 21.73 -6.22 15.27
CA LEU A 23 20.87 -5.07 15.04
C LEU A 23 21.69 -3.87 14.55
N ASP A 24 21.19 -3.20 13.51
CA ASP A 24 21.75 -1.91 13.12
C ASP A 24 21.31 -0.77 14.08
N GLU A 25 21.92 0.40 13.90
CA GLU A 25 21.68 1.57 14.75
C GLU A 25 20.20 1.97 14.81
N ASP A 26 19.51 1.99 13.67
CA ASP A 26 18.09 2.33 13.61
C ASP A 26 17.22 1.34 14.37
N GLN A 27 17.51 0.05 14.21
CA GLN A 27 16.82 -1.02 14.91
C GLN A 27 17.02 -0.92 16.42
N GLN A 28 18.25 -0.61 16.87
CA GLN A 28 18.56 -0.37 18.28
C GLN A 28 17.81 0.87 18.79
N GLU A 29 17.75 1.96 18.04
CA GLU A 29 16.99 3.16 18.41
C GLU A 29 15.50 2.86 18.58
N VAL A 30 14.91 2.09 17.65
CA VAL A 30 13.51 1.66 17.74
C VAL A 30 13.28 0.84 19.00
N LEU A 31 14.16 -0.11 19.36
CA LEU A 31 14.03 -0.91 20.58
C LEU A 31 14.17 -0.06 21.84
N ASN A 32 15.03 0.98 21.84
CA ASN A 32 15.12 1.95 22.93
C ASN A 32 13.81 2.73 23.12
N LYS A 33 13.18 3.18 22.00
CA LYS A 33 11.87 3.83 22.04
C LYS A 33 10.79 2.89 22.58
N ILE A 34 10.82 1.62 22.19
CA ILE A 34 9.90 0.58 22.71
C ILE A 34 10.09 0.36 24.20
N SER A 35 11.34 0.32 24.70
CA SER A 35 11.62 0.23 26.14
C SER A 35 10.98 1.40 26.90
N ASN A 36 11.06 2.62 26.37
CA ASN A 36 10.42 3.79 26.94
C ASN A 36 8.88 3.71 26.86
N PHE A 37 8.34 3.24 25.72
CA PHE A 37 6.91 3.00 25.53
C PHE A 37 6.35 2.02 26.57
N VAL A 38 7.04 0.90 26.80
CA VAL A 38 6.61 -0.11 27.79
C VAL A 38 6.54 0.50 29.19
N LYS A 39 7.49 1.35 29.57
CA LYS A 39 7.57 2.02 30.88
C LYS A 39 6.56 3.16 31.05
N ASN A 40 6.13 3.79 29.96
CA ASN A 40 5.23 4.95 29.98
C ASN A 40 3.78 4.50 29.99
N SER A 41 3.05 4.71 31.11
CA SER A 41 1.64 4.33 31.24
C SER A 41 0.66 5.16 30.40
N GLU A 42 1.06 6.33 29.92
CA GLU A 42 0.18 7.22 29.16
C GLU A 42 0.07 6.82 27.69
N ILE A 43 1.13 6.22 27.11
CA ILE A 43 1.15 5.82 25.72
C ILE A 43 0.56 4.42 25.60
N GLN A 44 -0.53 4.29 24.84
CA GLN A 44 -1.30 3.06 24.66
C GLN A 44 -0.89 2.29 23.40
N ILE A 45 -0.48 3.00 22.36
CA ILE A 45 -0.12 2.41 21.07
C ILE A 45 1.26 2.87 20.62
N PHE A 46 2.04 1.93 20.07
CA PHE A 46 3.29 2.22 19.39
C PHE A 46 3.21 1.73 17.95
N ILE A 47 3.64 2.55 16.99
CA ILE A 47 3.64 2.18 15.58
C ILE A 47 5.08 2.07 15.07
N ILE A 48 5.43 0.93 14.47
CA ILE A 48 6.70 0.73 13.78
C ILE A 48 6.44 0.72 12.28
N GLN A 49 6.89 1.73 11.59
CA GLN A 49 6.81 1.83 10.15
C GLN A 49 8.17 1.52 9.50
N GLY A 50 8.14 1.03 8.27
CA GLY A 50 9.34 0.85 7.47
C GLY A 50 9.01 0.16 6.15
N THR A 51 9.90 0.28 5.18
CA THR A 51 9.77 -0.35 3.87
C THR A 51 10.01 -1.85 3.91
N SER A 52 9.72 -2.54 2.80
CA SER A 52 10.02 -3.97 2.66
C SER A 52 11.52 -4.23 2.91
N ASN A 53 11.82 -5.29 3.64
CA ASN A 53 13.18 -5.69 4.03
C ASN A 53 13.93 -4.72 4.98
N SER A 54 13.25 -3.75 5.62
CA SER A 54 13.85 -2.92 6.66
C SER A 54 14.08 -3.66 7.99
N GLY A 55 13.64 -4.91 8.10
CA GLY A 55 13.83 -5.72 9.31
C GLY A 55 12.73 -5.56 10.37
N LYS A 56 11.57 -4.99 10.04
CA LYS A 56 10.46 -4.79 10.98
C LYS A 56 10.09 -6.02 11.79
N SER A 57 9.71 -7.10 11.10
CA SER A 57 9.27 -8.34 11.75
C SER A 57 10.41 -9.05 12.48
N PHE A 58 11.67 -8.80 12.08
CA PHE A 58 12.86 -9.29 12.77
C PHE A 58 12.98 -8.74 14.18
N LEU A 59 12.40 -7.57 14.47
CA LEU A 59 12.43 -6.98 15.82
C LEU A 59 11.48 -7.67 16.81
N ILE A 60 10.50 -8.43 16.37
CA ILE A 60 9.45 -9.00 17.24
C ILE A 60 10.04 -9.84 18.39
N PRO A 61 10.96 -10.79 18.18
CA PRO A 61 11.57 -11.55 19.28
C PRO A 61 12.31 -10.67 20.29
N TYR A 62 12.95 -9.59 19.81
CA TYR A 62 13.66 -8.64 20.68
C TYR A 62 12.67 -7.80 21.49
N ILE A 63 11.55 -7.39 20.89
CA ILE A 63 10.47 -6.68 21.58
C ILE A 63 9.87 -7.56 22.68
N GLU A 64 9.57 -8.83 22.39
CA GLU A 64 9.07 -9.78 23.38
C GLU A 64 10.03 -9.92 24.57
N LYS A 65 11.33 -10.08 24.28
CA LYS A 65 12.36 -10.19 25.33
C LYS A 65 12.43 -8.94 26.19
N ILE A 66 12.46 -7.75 25.61
CA ILE A 66 12.47 -6.46 26.32
C ILE A 66 11.21 -6.31 27.17
N ALA A 67 10.04 -6.64 26.64
CA ALA A 67 8.78 -6.53 27.35
C ALA A 67 8.76 -7.41 28.61
N TYR A 68 9.15 -8.68 28.52
CA TYR A 68 9.23 -9.59 29.64
C TYR A 68 10.25 -9.12 30.69
N GLN A 69 11.40 -8.57 30.28
CA GLN A 69 12.40 -8.01 31.20
C GLN A 69 11.88 -6.79 31.96
N LEU A 70 10.97 -6.01 31.35
CA LEU A 70 10.34 -4.86 31.96
C LEU A 70 9.09 -5.21 32.79
N GLY A 71 8.82 -6.50 33.01
CA GLY A 71 7.76 -6.97 33.87
C GLY A 71 6.39 -7.08 33.21
N ILE A 72 6.33 -7.12 31.88
CA ILE A 72 5.09 -7.47 31.16
C ILE A 72 4.80 -8.96 31.38
N GLU A 73 3.56 -9.27 31.75
CA GLU A 73 3.16 -10.63 32.11
C GLU A 73 2.90 -11.50 30.88
N GLU A 74 2.41 -10.89 29.80
CA GLU A 74 1.99 -11.62 28.60
C GLU A 74 2.28 -10.80 27.34
N VAL A 75 2.97 -11.40 26.38
CA VAL A 75 3.19 -10.82 25.06
C VAL A 75 2.59 -11.75 24.01
N LEU A 76 1.73 -11.20 23.15
CA LEU A 76 1.07 -11.94 22.09
C LEU A 76 1.35 -11.30 20.74
N SER A 77 1.75 -12.11 19.79
CA SER A 77 2.01 -11.68 18.42
C SER A 77 0.86 -12.08 17.49
N PHE A 78 0.47 -11.17 16.62
CA PHE A 78 -0.67 -11.33 15.71
C PHE A 78 -0.30 -11.02 14.27
N ALA A 79 -1.01 -11.71 13.37
CA ALA A 79 -1.08 -11.35 11.96
C ALA A 79 -2.54 -11.38 11.50
N GLN A 80 -2.83 -10.74 10.37
CA GLN A 80 -4.20 -10.68 9.84
C GLN A 80 -4.77 -12.09 9.57
N SER A 81 -3.98 -13.00 9.00
CA SER A 81 -4.43 -14.35 8.66
C SER A 81 -3.60 -15.43 9.32
N THR A 82 -4.18 -16.62 9.51
CA THR A 82 -3.50 -17.76 10.15
C THR A 82 -2.28 -18.21 9.35
N ARG A 83 -2.30 -18.09 8.02
CA ARG A 83 -1.13 -18.42 7.19
C ARG A 83 0.05 -17.50 7.49
N VAL A 84 -0.22 -16.18 7.56
CA VAL A 84 0.82 -15.19 7.88
C VAL A 84 1.34 -15.39 9.30
N ALA A 85 0.45 -15.70 10.25
CA ALA A 85 0.82 -16.03 11.63
C ALA A 85 1.76 -17.25 11.70
N ARG A 86 1.47 -18.31 10.94
CA ARG A 86 2.37 -19.48 10.86
C ARG A 86 3.74 -19.16 10.28
N ASN A 87 3.78 -18.34 9.22
CA ASN A 87 5.05 -17.91 8.64
C ASN A 87 5.86 -17.09 9.64
N LEU A 88 5.22 -16.19 10.37
CA LEU A 88 5.85 -15.40 11.41
C LEU A 88 6.42 -16.31 12.51
N MET A 89 5.62 -17.27 12.99
CA MET A 89 6.02 -18.26 13.98
C MET A 89 7.26 -19.07 13.52
N SER A 90 7.23 -19.59 12.30
CA SER A 90 8.32 -20.43 11.79
C SER A 90 9.60 -19.66 11.47
N ASN A 91 9.48 -18.43 10.93
CA ASN A 91 10.63 -17.64 10.51
C ASN A 91 11.41 -17.05 11.68
N TYR A 92 10.72 -16.74 12.78
CA TYR A 92 11.31 -16.06 13.94
C TYR A 92 11.26 -16.87 15.22
N ASN A 93 10.86 -18.15 15.15
CA ASN A 93 10.75 -19.09 16.28
C ASN A 93 9.93 -18.53 17.45
N LEU A 94 8.79 -17.91 17.14
CA LEU A 94 7.86 -17.34 18.12
C LEU A 94 6.85 -18.41 18.58
N GLU A 95 6.52 -18.43 19.88
CA GLU A 95 5.61 -19.43 20.46
C GLU A 95 4.13 -18.99 20.41
N ASN A 96 3.84 -17.72 20.67
CA ASN A 96 2.48 -17.21 20.85
C ASN A 96 2.02 -16.33 19.67
N VAL A 97 1.94 -16.90 18.46
CA VAL A 97 1.48 -16.19 17.27
C VAL A 97 0.11 -16.67 16.85
N ASN A 98 -0.83 -15.74 16.70
CA ASN A 98 -2.22 -16.03 16.35
C ASN A 98 -2.68 -15.19 15.15
N SER A 99 -3.73 -15.65 14.44
CA SER A 99 -4.45 -14.74 13.57
C SER A 99 -5.43 -13.89 14.38
N ILE A 100 -5.59 -12.62 14.03
CA ILE A 100 -6.52 -11.73 14.72
C ILE A 100 -7.92 -12.34 14.73
N TYR A 101 -8.42 -12.76 13.55
CA TYR A 101 -9.77 -13.31 13.43
C TYR A 101 -10.03 -14.53 14.36
N SER A 102 -9.12 -15.49 14.40
CA SER A 102 -9.31 -16.69 15.25
C SER A 102 -9.23 -16.39 16.74
N TYR A 103 -8.49 -15.33 17.09
CA TYR A 103 -8.25 -14.99 18.49
C TYR A 103 -9.38 -14.16 19.08
N ILE A 104 -9.80 -13.08 18.41
CA ILE A 104 -10.77 -12.14 18.99
C ILE A 104 -12.23 -12.54 18.74
N TYR A 105 -12.52 -13.36 17.72
CA TYR A 105 -13.90 -13.79 17.44
C TYR A 105 -14.12 -15.25 17.81
N GLY A 106 -15.36 -15.60 18.21
CA GLY A 106 -15.75 -16.95 18.50
C GLY A 106 -17.05 -17.02 19.29
N GLY A 107 -17.56 -18.24 19.48
CA GLY A 107 -18.85 -18.48 20.10
C GLY A 107 -19.85 -19.04 19.10
N THR A 108 -21.10 -19.23 19.54
CA THR A 108 -22.19 -19.67 18.65
C THR A 108 -22.57 -18.51 17.73
N PRO A 109 -22.58 -18.69 16.41
CA PRO A 109 -23.08 -17.67 15.50
C PRO A 109 -24.48 -17.24 15.90
N THR A 110 -24.70 -15.94 15.97
CA THR A 110 -26.05 -15.37 16.14
C THR A 110 -26.63 -15.13 14.75
N GLU A 111 -27.69 -15.89 14.42
CA GLU A 111 -28.48 -15.57 13.24
C GLU A 111 -29.19 -14.24 13.50
N VAL A 112 -29.03 -13.26 12.61
CA VAL A 112 -29.88 -12.06 12.63
C VAL A 112 -31.23 -12.49 12.04
N ILE A 113 -32.17 -12.79 12.91
CA ILE A 113 -33.57 -12.84 12.54
C ILE A 113 -34.00 -11.37 12.54
N ASP A 114 -34.39 -10.88 11.38
CA ASP A 114 -35.08 -9.59 11.28
C ASP A 114 -36.40 -9.70 12.09
N ASP A 115 -36.52 -8.89 13.11
CA ASP A 115 -37.59 -8.98 14.16
C ASP A 115 -38.90 -8.37 13.63
N GLY A 116 -39.39 -8.84 12.52
CA GLY A 116 -40.54 -8.17 11.89
C GLY A 116 -41.41 -8.93 10.90
N SER A 117 -41.50 -10.27 10.90
CA SER A 117 -42.55 -10.88 10.10
C SER A 117 -43.06 -12.19 10.70
N ASP A 118 -44.38 -12.26 10.78
CA ASP A 118 -45.18 -13.42 11.15
C ASP A 118 -44.84 -14.66 10.28
N GLU A 119 -45.06 -15.84 10.89
CA GLU A 119 -44.82 -17.17 10.33
C GLU A 119 -45.67 -17.47 9.07
N SER A 120 -45.41 -16.79 7.95
CA SER A 120 -45.95 -17.21 6.65
C SER A 120 -45.11 -16.60 5.53
N ASP A 121 -44.02 -17.26 5.20
CA ASP A 121 -43.63 -17.52 3.79
C ASP A 121 -42.23 -18.12 3.68
N GLN A 122 -42.14 -19.24 3.03
CA GLN A 122 -40.97 -20.07 2.78
C GLN A 122 -40.02 -19.46 1.71
N THR A 123 -39.87 -18.13 1.60
CA THR A 123 -39.22 -17.54 0.44
C THR A 123 -37.99 -16.68 0.70
N ASP A 124 -37.59 -16.41 1.96
CA ASP A 124 -36.46 -15.54 2.28
C ASP A 124 -35.31 -16.17 3.10
N GLU A 125 -35.14 -17.50 3.07
CA GLU A 125 -33.97 -18.17 3.67
C GLU A 125 -32.61 -17.81 3.00
N GLY A 126 -32.59 -16.97 2.01
CA GLY A 126 -31.38 -16.61 1.23
C GLY A 126 -30.52 -15.46 1.80
N ASP A 127 -31.06 -14.63 2.68
CA ASP A 127 -30.41 -13.39 3.11
C ASP A 127 -29.89 -13.37 4.58
N THR A 128 -30.00 -14.49 5.30
CA THR A 128 -29.44 -14.56 6.68
C THR A 128 -27.92 -14.66 6.64
N ILE A 129 -27.24 -13.76 7.36
CA ILE A 129 -25.79 -13.77 7.54
C ILE A 129 -25.47 -14.26 8.95
N ASP A 130 -24.60 -15.27 9.07
CA ASP A 130 -24.06 -15.72 10.35
C ASP A 130 -23.10 -14.66 10.93
N ILE A 131 -23.40 -14.15 12.14
CA ILE A 131 -22.49 -13.22 12.83
C ILE A 131 -21.70 -13.98 13.88
N ILE A 132 -20.38 -13.99 13.77
CA ILE A 132 -19.49 -14.53 14.80
C ILE A 132 -19.17 -13.43 15.79
N PRO A 133 -19.61 -13.54 17.06
CA PRO A 133 -19.45 -12.48 18.03
C PRO A 133 -18.00 -12.23 18.44
N LEU A 134 -17.74 -11.01 18.92
CA LEU A 134 -16.50 -10.63 19.56
C LEU A 134 -16.39 -11.31 20.92
N LYS A 135 -15.24 -11.92 21.22
CA LYS A 135 -14.95 -12.51 22.53
C LYS A 135 -14.62 -11.43 23.55
N LYS A 136 -14.71 -11.76 24.83
CA LYS A 136 -14.09 -10.97 25.87
C LYS A 136 -12.60 -11.26 25.95
N CYS A 137 -11.79 -10.24 26.19
CA CYS A 137 -10.37 -10.40 26.42
C CYS A 137 -10.14 -10.99 27.82
N ASN A 138 -9.56 -12.18 27.87
CA ASN A 138 -9.21 -12.87 29.11
C ASN A 138 -7.69 -12.77 29.43
N ASN A 139 -6.94 -12.00 28.62
CA ASN A 139 -5.53 -11.80 28.84
C ASN A 139 -5.28 -10.86 30.03
N SER A 140 -4.06 -10.95 30.60
CA SER A 140 -3.63 -10.06 31.66
C SER A 140 -3.83 -8.59 31.31
N ASP A 141 -4.17 -7.76 32.28
CA ASP A 141 -4.21 -6.31 32.10
C ASP A 141 -2.81 -5.71 31.86
N ASN A 142 -1.76 -6.43 32.23
CA ASN A 142 -0.38 -6.07 31.95
C ASN A 142 0.18 -6.89 30.76
N SER A 143 -0.43 -6.73 29.58
CA SER A 143 -0.05 -7.45 28.37
C SER A 143 0.25 -6.52 27.20
N ILE A 144 1.06 -7.01 26.25
CA ILE A 144 1.39 -6.33 25.00
C ILE A 144 0.91 -7.20 23.82
N PHE A 145 0.21 -6.55 22.91
CA PHE A 145 -0.29 -7.13 21.67
C PHE A 145 0.51 -6.58 20.49
N ILE A 146 1.29 -7.43 19.82
CA ILE A 146 2.11 -7.06 18.66
C ILE A 146 1.37 -7.50 17.40
N VAL A 147 1.14 -6.59 16.46
CA VAL A 147 0.43 -6.89 15.21
C VAL A 147 1.35 -6.61 14.03
N ASP A 148 1.76 -7.68 13.33
CA ASP A 148 2.57 -7.56 12.11
C ASP A 148 1.70 -7.42 10.86
N GLU A 149 2.27 -6.86 9.79
CA GLU A 149 1.59 -6.55 8.52
C GLU A 149 0.31 -5.72 8.74
N SER A 150 0.39 -4.72 9.63
CA SER A 150 -0.76 -3.93 10.08
C SER A 150 -1.40 -3.08 8.97
N GLN A 151 -0.76 -2.86 7.80
CA GLN A 151 -1.40 -2.26 6.63
C GLN A 151 -2.56 -3.09 6.08
N LEU A 152 -2.66 -4.37 6.49
CA LEU A 152 -3.75 -5.27 6.10
C LEU A 152 -4.98 -5.15 7.02
N ILE A 153 -4.95 -4.24 7.99
CA ILE A 153 -6.02 -4.00 8.96
C ILE A 153 -6.58 -2.60 8.72
N SER A 154 -7.90 -2.47 8.73
CA SER A 154 -8.56 -1.17 8.62
C SER A 154 -9.91 -1.19 9.33
N ASP A 155 -10.52 -0.01 9.42
CA ASP A 155 -11.88 0.18 9.90
C ASP A 155 -12.92 0.07 8.78
N SER A 156 -12.52 -0.27 7.57
CA SER A 156 -13.46 -0.46 6.48
C SER A 156 -14.38 -1.64 6.75
N PHE A 157 -15.67 -1.45 6.49
CA PHE A 157 -16.67 -2.50 6.67
C PHE A 157 -16.41 -3.67 5.72
N TYR A 158 -16.41 -4.87 6.26
CA TYR A 158 -16.26 -6.11 5.49
C TYR A 158 -17.18 -7.21 6.01
N GLU A 159 -17.91 -7.83 5.11
CA GLU A 159 -18.63 -9.09 5.34
C GLU A 159 -18.53 -9.98 4.12
N SER A 160 -18.55 -11.30 4.32
CA SER A 160 -18.70 -12.27 3.23
C SER A 160 -20.19 -12.50 2.93
N PHE A 161 -20.48 -13.29 1.90
CA PHE A 161 -21.88 -13.57 1.52
C PHE A 161 -22.66 -14.36 2.58
N ASP A 162 -21.99 -15.01 3.51
CA ASP A 162 -22.58 -15.90 4.51
C ASP A 162 -22.15 -15.61 5.95
N LEU A 163 -21.13 -14.75 6.12
CA LEU A 163 -20.47 -14.59 7.40
C LEU A 163 -20.01 -13.16 7.63
N ARG A 164 -20.30 -12.62 8.81
CA ARG A 164 -19.72 -11.38 9.33
C ARG A 164 -19.04 -11.63 10.67
N PHE A 165 -17.89 -11.04 10.85
CA PHE A 165 -17.17 -11.07 12.12
C PHE A 165 -17.48 -9.78 12.91
N GLY A 166 -18.00 -9.91 14.12
CA GLY A 166 -18.31 -8.82 15.02
C GLY A 166 -19.14 -7.71 14.37
N SER A 167 -18.63 -6.50 14.45
CA SER A 167 -19.25 -5.31 13.80
C SER A 167 -19.03 -5.23 12.30
N GLY A 168 -18.15 -6.05 11.73
CA GLY A 168 -17.66 -5.93 10.36
C GLY A 168 -16.49 -4.96 10.20
N HIS A 169 -16.05 -4.28 11.27
CA HIS A 169 -14.97 -3.31 11.31
C HIS A 169 -13.79 -3.87 12.13
N LEU A 170 -12.83 -4.50 11.47
CA LEU A 170 -11.79 -5.28 12.17
C LEU A 170 -10.95 -4.46 13.16
N LEU A 171 -10.52 -3.24 12.79
CA LEU A 171 -9.72 -2.40 13.68
C LEU A 171 -10.52 -1.96 14.89
N LYS A 172 -11.76 -1.55 14.70
CA LYS A 172 -12.68 -1.19 15.79
C LYS A 172 -12.86 -2.35 16.77
N ASP A 173 -13.19 -3.52 16.26
CA ASP A 173 -13.41 -4.72 17.07
C ASP A 173 -12.14 -5.14 17.83
N TYR A 174 -10.95 -4.99 17.19
CA TYR A 174 -9.68 -5.28 17.83
C TYR A 174 -9.36 -4.33 18.98
N LEU A 175 -9.59 -3.03 18.79
CA LEU A 175 -9.42 -2.03 19.84
C LEU A 175 -10.44 -2.19 20.98
N GLU A 176 -11.68 -2.59 20.66
CA GLU A 176 -12.71 -2.92 21.65
C GLU A 176 -12.32 -4.18 22.45
N PHE A 177 -11.86 -5.24 21.76
CA PHE A 177 -11.38 -6.45 22.42
C PHE A 177 -10.26 -6.18 23.41
N THR A 178 -9.28 -5.37 23.04
CA THR A 178 -8.10 -5.07 23.89
C THR A 178 -8.42 -4.14 25.05
N ALA A 179 -9.54 -3.38 24.99
CA ALA A 179 -10.02 -2.46 26.03
C ALA A 179 -8.91 -1.54 26.59
N LEU A 180 -8.14 -0.89 25.68
CA LEU A 180 -6.96 -0.10 26.05
C LEU A 180 -7.23 1.03 27.05
N LYS A 181 -8.43 1.61 27.02
CA LYS A 181 -8.81 2.72 27.92
C LYS A 181 -9.07 2.27 29.37
N ASP A 182 -9.45 1.01 29.53
CA ASP A 182 -9.89 0.45 30.81
C ASP A 182 -8.88 -0.54 31.41
N SER A 183 -7.68 -0.65 30.79
CA SER A 183 -6.63 -1.57 31.19
C SER A 183 -5.23 -0.97 31.01
N LYS A 184 -4.18 -1.67 31.45
CA LYS A 184 -2.77 -1.32 31.19
C LYS A 184 -2.24 -1.97 29.91
N ARG A 185 -3.10 -2.62 29.13
CA ARG A 185 -2.72 -3.29 27.90
C ARG A 185 -2.18 -2.28 26.89
N LYS A 186 -1.25 -2.74 26.08
CA LYS A 186 -0.61 -1.93 25.04
C LYS A 186 -0.64 -2.65 23.70
N ILE A 187 -0.61 -1.88 22.62
CA ILE A 187 -0.54 -2.43 21.25
C ILE A 187 0.70 -1.89 20.55
N ILE A 188 1.39 -2.76 19.80
CA ILE A 188 2.43 -2.38 18.86
C ILE A 188 1.97 -2.80 17.46
N PHE A 189 1.70 -1.81 16.60
CA PHE A 189 1.41 -2.03 15.19
C PHE A 189 2.70 -1.95 14.36
N ILE A 190 2.96 -2.98 13.58
CA ILE A 190 4.15 -3.07 12.71
C ILE A 190 3.67 -3.17 11.27
N GLY A 191 4.19 -2.33 10.36
CA GLY A 191 3.76 -2.42 8.97
C GLY A 191 4.50 -1.50 8.00
N ASP A 192 4.16 -1.65 6.73
CA ASP A 192 4.72 -0.89 5.61
C ASP A 192 3.63 0.01 5.01
N PRO A 193 3.67 1.34 5.23
CA PRO A 193 2.65 2.26 4.74
C PRO A 193 2.66 2.43 3.22
N PHE A 194 3.71 1.95 2.55
CA PHE A 194 3.89 2.05 1.11
C PHE A 194 3.42 0.82 0.34
N GLN A 195 3.12 -0.29 1.02
CA GLN A 195 2.46 -1.44 0.41
C GLN A 195 0.96 -1.21 0.21
N LEU A 196 0.35 -2.08 -0.59
CA LEU A 196 -1.11 -2.12 -0.68
C LEU A 196 -1.71 -2.41 0.70
N SER A 197 -2.83 -1.77 0.99
CA SER A 197 -3.60 -1.95 2.21
C SER A 197 -4.91 -2.68 1.93
N PHE A 198 -5.52 -3.20 2.99
CA PHE A 198 -6.89 -3.71 2.93
C PHE A 198 -7.85 -2.58 3.35
N GLY A 199 -8.87 -2.33 2.55
CA GLY A 199 -9.84 -1.27 2.81
C GLY A 199 -9.31 0.15 2.57
N ASN A 200 -9.84 1.12 3.31
CA ASN A 200 -9.44 2.52 3.19
C ASN A 200 -8.10 2.77 3.93
N GLU A 201 -7.11 3.24 3.21
CA GLU A 201 -5.78 3.52 3.75
C GLU A 201 -5.79 4.55 4.89
N GLN A 202 -6.71 5.52 4.84
CA GLN A 202 -6.85 6.56 5.86
C GLN A 202 -7.41 6.02 7.18
N GLU A 203 -7.98 4.82 7.17
CA GLU A 203 -8.54 4.12 8.32
C GLU A 203 -7.61 3.01 8.84
N SER A 204 -6.34 3.05 8.45
CA SER A 204 -5.32 2.08 8.86
C SER A 204 -4.76 2.39 10.25
N PRO A 205 -4.42 1.37 11.07
CA PRO A 205 -3.75 1.56 12.35
C PRO A 205 -2.32 2.11 12.21
N LEU A 206 -1.76 2.17 11.01
CA LEU A 206 -0.47 2.84 10.75
C LEU A 206 -0.59 4.35 10.65
N ILE A 207 -1.81 4.91 10.65
CA ILE A 207 -2.03 6.37 10.60
C ILE A 207 -2.26 6.89 12.02
N ARG A 208 -1.21 7.45 12.64
CA ARG A 208 -1.24 8.02 13.99
C ARG A 208 -2.44 8.95 14.20
N LYS A 209 -2.61 9.94 13.30
CA LYS A 209 -3.68 10.92 13.35
C LYS A 209 -5.08 10.28 13.42
N TYR A 210 -5.30 9.20 12.68
CA TYR A 210 -6.57 8.48 12.69
C TYR A 210 -6.89 7.87 14.05
N LEU A 211 -5.91 7.24 14.70
CA LEU A 211 -6.07 6.63 16.03
C LEU A 211 -6.29 7.68 17.11
N GLU A 212 -5.57 8.80 17.04
CA GLU A 212 -5.69 9.92 17.97
C GLU A 212 -7.06 10.62 17.86
N GLU A 213 -7.51 10.94 16.64
CA GLU A 213 -8.76 11.68 16.41
C GLU A 213 -10.01 10.84 16.63
N LYS A 214 -10.04 9.61 16.07
CA LYS A 214 -11.23 8.76 16.13
C LYS A 214 -11.36 8.02 17.45
N TYR A 215 -10.26 7.48 17.95
CA TYR A 215 -10.28 6.63 19.15
C TYR A 215 -9.76 7.33 20.40
N GLN A 216 -9.24 8.55 20.29
CA GLN A 216 -8.71 9.33 21.42
C GLN A 216 -7.62 8.53 22.20
N LEU A 217 -6.75 7.85 21.48
CA LEU A 217 -5.66 7.06 22.02
C LEU A 217 -4.34 7.84 21.91
N VAL A 218 -3.43 7.64 22.85
CA VAL A 218 -2.10 8.25 22.81
C VAL A 218 -1.18 7.31 22.03
N VAL A 219 -0.59 7.83 20.94
CA VAL A 219 0.16 7.05 19.97
C VAL A 219 1.57 7.59 19.81
N ASP A 220 2.56 6.71 19.85
CA ASP A 220 3.93 7.02 19.45
C ASP A 220 4.34 6.26 18.20
N VAL A 221 5.31 6.80 17.44
CA VAL A 221 5.70 6.27 16.13
C VAL A 221 7.21 6.22 16.00
N ALA A 222 7.71 5.10 15.48
CA ALA A 222 9.07 4.98 15.01
C ALA A 222 9.12 4.52 13.57
N GLN A 223 10.11 4.99 12.83
CA GLN A 223 10.31 4.62 11.44
C GLN A 223 11.71 4.00 11.29
N LEU A 224 11.77 2.84 10.64
CA LEU A 224 13.02 2.23 10.22
C LEU A 224 13.43 2.82 8.87
N SER A 225 14.72 3.11 8.73
CA SER A 225 15.26 3.67 7.50
C SER A 225 15.26 2.66 6.34
N ASP A 226 15.27 3.21 5.14
CA ASP A 226 15.27 2.45 3.90
C ASP A 226 16.64 1.81 3.66
N LYS A 227 16.67 0.49 3.45
CA LYS A 227 17.91 -0.24 3.16
C LYS A 227 18.11 -0.42 1.65
N THR A 228 18.61 0.62 1.00
CA THR A 228 18.87 0.64 -0.45
C THR A 228 19.91 -0.37 -0.90
N ASN A 229 20.92 -0.65 -0.04
CA ASN A 229 22.06 -1.51 -0.37
C ASN A 229 21.80 -3.01 -0.18
N TYR A 230 20.59 -3.40 0.22
CA TYR A 230 20.30 -4.80 0.56
C TYR A 230 20.13 -5.71 -0.67
N SER A 231 19.50 -5.20 -1.71
CA SER A 231 19.41 -5.87 -3.01
C SER A 231 19.09 -4.89 -4.14
N PRO A 232 19.48 -5.19 -5.40
CA PRO A 232 19.10 -4.39 -6.57
C PRO A 232 17.58 -4.25 -6.72
N ILE A 233 16.80 -5.30 -6.42
CA ILE A 233 15.33 -5.28 -6.47
C ILE A 233 14.79 -4.25 -5.48
N ASN A 234 15.33 -4.24 -4.25
CA ASN A 234 14.88 -3.32 -3.23
C ASN A 234 15.20 -1.86 -3.60
N ALA A 235 16.40 -1.60 -4.13
CA ALA A 235 16.80 -0.27 -4.58
C ALA A 235 15.85 0.28 -5.67
N GLU A 236 15.46 -0.57 -6.63
CA GLU A 236 14.51 -0.17 -7.67
C GLU A 236 13.07 0.01 -7.11
N ALA A 237 12.63 -0.85 -6.19
CA ALA A 237 11.32 -0.73 -5.54
C ALA A 237 11.19 0.57 -4.72
N LEU A 238 12.26 1.02 -4.04
CA LEU A 238 12.28 2.24 -3.24
C LEU A 238 12.07 3.52 -4.06
N LYS A 239 12.25 3.47 -5.38
CA LYS A 239 11.88 4.59 -6.25
C LYS A 239 10.36 4.87 -6.21
N CYS A 240 9.54 3.83 -6.08
CA CYS A 240 8.09 3.99 -5.87
C CYS A 240 7.81 4.68 -4.53
N VAL A 241 8.52 4.28 -3.47
CA VAL A 241 8.41 4.89 -2.13
C VAL A 241 8.77 6.37 -2.17
N SER A 242 9.87 6.71 -2.83
CA SER A 242 10.29 8.11 -3.03
C SER A 242 9.21 8.91 -3.76
N GLY A 243 8.61 8.34 -4.82
CA GLY A 243 7.50 8.99 -5.54
C GLY A 243 6.29 9.25 -4.64
N ILE A 244 5.91 8.28 -3.80
CA ILE A 244 4.79 8.43 -2.85
C ILE A 244 5.09 9.49 -1.79
N SER A 245 6.27 9.43 -1.17
CA SER A 245 6.69 10.34 -0.09
C SER A 245 6.76 11.78 -0.57
N ASN A 246 7.24 12.01 -1.78
CA ASN A 246 7.36 13.32 -2.39
C ASN A 246 6.09 13.75 -3.17
N LYS A 247 5.07 12.90 -3.22
CA LYS A 247 3.83 13.09 -4.02
C LYS A 247 4.13 13.33 -5.52
N MET A 248 5.19 12.70 -6.02
CA MET A 248 5.67 12.79 -7.39
C MET A 248 5.27 11.53 -8.17
N PHE A 249 4.22 11.63 -8.97
CA PHE A 249 3.68 10.49 -9.72
C PHE A 249 3.90 10.60 -11.23
N ASN A 250 4.64 11.59 -11.67
CA ASN A 250 4.98 11.86 -13.08
C ASN A 250 6.39 11.44 -13.48
N ASP A 251 7.16 10.86 -12.56
CA ASP A 251 8.52 10.37 -12.81
C ASP A 251 8.77 9.08 -12.05
N LEU A 252 8.89 7.96 -12.78
CA LEU A 252 9.24 6.66 -12.23
C LEU A 252 9.97 5.83 -13.28
N GLN A 253 11.22 5.53 -13.02
CA GLN A 253 12.05 4.70 -13.89
C GLN A 253 12.62 3.53 -13.07
N ILE A 254 12.05 2.35 -13.24
CA ILE A 254 12.61 1.09 -12.73
C ILE A 254 13.65 0.61 -13.72
N ASN A 255 14.91 0.59 -13.33
CA ASN A 255 15.98 0.24 -14.23
C ASN A 255 16.21 -1.28 -14.29
N GLN A 256 16.57 -1.76 -15.45
CA GLN A 256 17.07 -3.12 -15.59
C GLN A 256 18.44 -3.23 -14.91
N THR A 257 18.63 -4.29 -14.11
CA THR A 257 19.90 -4.59 -13.45
C THR A 257 20.27 -6.03 -13.79
N SER A 258 21.48 -6.27 -14.27
CA SER A 258 21.99 -7.58 -14.70
C SER A 258 20.99 -8.76 -14.65
N ASP A 259 20.94 -9.47 -13.51
CA ASP A 259 20.10 -10.67 -13.34
C ASP A 259 18.94 -10.48 -12.37
N ALA A 260 18.90 -9.36 -11.62
CA ALA A 260 17.93 -9.18 -10.53
C ALA A 260 16.63 -8.49 -11.00
N VAL A 261 16.73 -7.49 -11.88
CA VAL A 261 15.57 -6.79 -12.46
C VAL A 261 15.64 -6.87 -13.98
N ILE A 262 14.73 -7.60 -14.59
CA ILE A 262 14.69 -7.87 -16.02
C ILE A 262 13.43 -7.26 -16.62
N HIS A 263 13.57 -6.59 -17.76
CA HIS A 263 12.42 -6.12 -18.54
C HIS A 263 12.23 -7.04 -19.76
N LEU A 264 11.04 -7.59 -19.88
CA LEU A 264 10.68 -8.40 -21.05
C LEU A 264 9.50 -7.79 -21.81
N THR A 265 9.62 -7.84 -23.12
CA THR A 265 8.53 -7.58 -24.03
C THR A 265 7.57 -8.79 -24.09
N LYS A 266 6.32 -8.56 -24.49
CA LYS A 266 5.28 -9.60 -24.49
C LYS A 266 5.65 -10.83 -25.35
N ASP A 267 6.39 -10.64 -26.41
CA ASP A 267 6.88 -11.71 -27.32
C ASP A 267 7.90 -12.65 -26.67
N LYS A 268 8.72 -12.16 -25.73
CA LYS A 268 9.77 -12.95 -25.06
C LYS A 268 9.29 -13.69 -23.82
N ILE A 269 8.12 -13.34 -23.29
CA ILE A 269 7.63 -13.88 -22.02
C ILE A 269 7.34 -15.39 -22.11
N GLU A 270 6.83 -15.88 -23.23
CA GLU A 270 6.52 -17.29 -23.45
C GLU A 270 7.79 -18.14 -23.35
N THR A 271 8.86 -17.72 -24.04
CA THR A 271 10.15 -18.41 -24.00
C THR A 271 10.70 -18.44 -22.58
N TYR A 272 10.72 -17.30 -21.90
CA TYR A 272 11.21 -17.20 -20.52
C TYR A 272 10.45 -18.14 -19.55
N ILE A 273 9.10 -18.13 -19.58
CA ILE A 273 8.30 -18.97 -18.67
C ILE A 273 8.46 -20.45 -19.00
N SER A 274 8.66 -20.82 -20.29
CA SER A 274 8.84 -22.22 -20.69
C SER A 274 10.15 -22.85 -20.17
N GLU A 275 11.12 -22.02 -19.79
CA GLU A 275 12.39 -22.46 -19.20
C GLU A 275 12.29 -22.65 -17.66
N LEU A 276 11.21 -22.18 -17.03
CA LEU A 276 11.00 -22.32 -15.60
C LEU A 276 10.42 -23.70 -15.27
N ASN A 277 10.79 -24.25 -14.09
CA ASN A 277 10.05 -25.38 -13.54
C ASN A 277 8.63 -24.97 -13.20
N LYS A 278 7.69 -25.90 -13.32
CA LYS A 278 6.27 -25.66 -13.04
C LYS A 278 6.01 -25.08 -11.65
N SER A 279 6.74 -25.52 -10.64
CA SER A 279 6.67 -25.04 -9.25
C SER A 279 7.19 -23.62 -9.06
N ASP A 280 8.00 -23.11 -10.00
CA ASP A 280 8.68 -21.81 -9.91
C ASP A 280 7.95 -20.73 -10.72
N ILE A 281 6.83 -21.09 -11.36
CA ILE A 281 6.00 -20.15 -12.12
C ILE A 281 5.12 -19.36 -11.14
N HIS A 282 5.52 -18.12 -10.86
CA HIS A 282 4.75 -17.18 -10.06
C HIS A 282 4.56 -15.89 -10.83
N ILE A 283 3.34 -15.70 -11.36
CA ILE A 283 3.00 -14.51 -12.17
C ILE A 283 2.06 -13.61 -11.40
N LEU A 284 2.45 -12.36 -11.27
CA LEU A 284 1.62 -11.32 -10.68
C LEU A 284 0.95 -10.47 -11.76
N CYS A 285 -0.30 -10.09 -11.52
CA CYS A 285 -1.05 -9.25 -12.43
C CYS A 285 -2.04 -8.34 -11.67
N TYR A 286 -2.75 -7.51 -12.42
CA TYR A 286 -3.63 -6.51 -11.83
C TYR A 286 -4.98 -7.08 -11.36
N SER A 287 -5.68 -7.83 -12.21
CA SER A 287 -7.07 -8.28 -11.95
C SER A 287 -7.20 -9.80 -11.88
N ASN A 288 -8.29 -10.26 -11.24
CA ASN A 288 -8.65 -11.68 -11.20
C ASN A 288 -8.87 -12.26 -12.60
N GLU A 289 -9.47 -11.49 -13.50
CA GLU A 289 -9.67 -11.87 -14.89
C GLU A 289 -8.34 -12.06 -15.62
N ASN A 290 -7.40 -11.12 -15.46
CA ASN A 290 -6.06 -11.28 -16.02
C ASN A 290 -5.37 -12.53 -15.48
N ALA A 291 -5.45 -12.77 -14.15
CA ALA A 291 -4.91 -13.97 -13.55
C ALA A 291 -5.55 -15.24 -14.14
N HIS A 292 -6.86 -15.25 -14.31
CA HIS A 292 -7.57 -16.38 -14.94
C HIS A 292 -7.08 -16.66 -16.36
N ASN A 293 -7.02 -15.62 -17.19
CA ASN A 293 -6.60 -15.74 -18.59
C ASN A 293 -5.14 -16.21 -18.71
N ILE A 294 -4.23 -15.69 -17.86
CA ILE A 294 -2.83 -16.11 -17.79
C ILE A 294 -2.74 -17.58 -17.35
N ASN A 295 -3.47 -17.99 -16.31
CA ASN A 295 -3.51 -19.37 -15.85
C ASN A 295 -3.96 -20.33 -16.96
N LEU A 296 -5.03 -20.01 -17.68
CA LEU A 296 -5.51 -20.82 -18.81
C LEU A 296 -4.50 -20.85 -19.96
N TRP A 297 -3.82 -19.72 -20.23
CA TRP A 297 -2.79 -19.65 -21.25
C TRP A 297 -1.60 -20.55 -20.90
N ILE A 298 -1.10 -20.53 -19.65
CA ILE A 298 -0.01 -21.41 -19.16
C ILE A 298 -0.41 -22.87 -19.32
N ARG A 299 -1.59 -23.24 -18.87
CA ARG A 299 -2.07 -24.63 -18.96
C ARG A 299 -2.13 -25.13 -20.38
N ARG A 300 -2.68 -24.32 -21.31
CA ARG A 300 -2.85 -24.72 -22.72
C ARG A 300 -1.54 -24.72 -23.50
N LYS A 301 -0.76 -23.63 -23.39
CA LYS A 301 0.43 -23.41 -24.23
C LYS A 301 1.66 -24.11 -23.69
N LEU A 302 1.92 -24.02 -22.40
CA LEU A 302 3.14 -24.53 -21.80
C LEU A 302 2.96 -25.96 -21.26
N LEU A 303 1.89 -26.21 -20.51
CA LEU A 303 1.70 -27.51 -19.87
C LEU A 303 0.93 -28.50 -20.75
N LYS A 304 0.41 -28.08 -21.91
CA LYS A 304 -0.39 -28.91 -22.84
C LYS A 304 -1.60 -29.58 -22.18
N LEU A 305 -2.19 -28.91 -21.17
CA LEU A 305 -3.37 -29.36 -20.46
C LEU A 305 -4.65 -28.78 -21.09
N ASP A 306 -5.74 -29.58 -21.07
CA ASP A 306 -7.05 -29.17 -21.56
C ASP A 306 -7.68 -28.06 -20.69
N LYS A 307 -8.90 -27.61 -21.08
CA LYS A 307 -9.66 -26.62 -20.32
C LYS A 307 -10.06 -27.12 -18.93
N ASN A 308 -10.30 -28.42 -18.78
CA ASN A 308 -10.73 -29.01 -17.52
C ASN A 308 -9.59 -29.19 -16.53
N LEU A 309 -9.91 -29.25 -15.24
CA LEU A 309 -8.98 -29.54 -14.19
C LEU A 309 -8.24 -30.85 -14.50
N ALA A 310 -6.92 -30.88 -14.31
CA ALA A 310 -6.07 -32.03 -14.59
C ALA A 310 -5.20 -32.40 -13.38
N VAL A 311 -4.83 -33.67 -13.29
CA VAL A 311 -3.83 -34.15 -12.31
C VAL A 311 -2.52 -33.41 -12.60
N GLY A 312 -1.87 -32.93 -11.53
CA GLY A 312 -0.68 -32.11 -11.61
C GLY A 312 -0.95 -30.63 -11.74
N ASP A 313 -2.17 -30.14 -11.80
CA ASP A 313 -2.45 -28.70 -11.73
C ASP A 313 -2.03 -28.11 -10.38
N ILE A 314 -1.31 -26.99 -10.41
CA ILE A 314 -1.09 -26.18 -9.22
C ILE A 314 -2.32 -25.34 -8.96
N ILE A 315 -2.81 -25.39 -7.73
CA ILE A 315 -3.99 -24.66 -7.29
C ILE A 315 -3.71 -23.79 -6.07
N LEU A 316 -4.55 -22.80 -5.89
CA LEU A 316 -4.56 -21.86 -4.77
C LEU A 316 -5.95 -21.83 -4.14
N PHE A 317 -6.04 -22.01 -2.82
CA PHE A 317 -7.30 -21.92 -2.08
C PHE A 317 -7.71 -20.45 -1.89
N TYR A 318 -9.01 -20.17 -2.05
CA TYR A 318 -9.60 -18.84 -1.92
C TYR A 318 -10.54 -18.71 -0.71
N ASN A 319 -10.83 -19.80 -0.01
CA ASN A 319 -11.56 -19.80 1.25
C ASN A 319 -10.87 -20.67 2.30
N ASN A 320 -11.29 -20.50 3.55
CA ASN A 320 -10.92 -21.41 4.63
C ASN A 320 -11.87 -22.59 4.65
N ILE A 321 -11.34 -23.80 4.75
CA ILE A 321 -12.10 -25.04 4.84
C ILE A 321 -11.53 -25.94 5.91
N ASN A 322 -12.37 -26.82 6.48
CA ASN A 322 -11.93 -27.94 7.29
C ASN A 322 -12.00 -29.22 6.48
N VAL A 323 -11.01 -30.06 6.64
CA VAL A 323 -10.90 -31.36 5.97
C VAL A 323 -10.70 -32.46 6.99
N ASP A 324 -10.94 -33.71 6.59
CA ASP A 324 -10.65 -34.90 7.41
C ASP A 324 -9.14 -34.98 7.69
N ASN A 325 -8.79 -35.17 8.96
CA ASN A 325 -7.39 -35.31 9.40
C ASN A 325 -6.98 -36.76 9.71
N TYR A 326 -7.96 -37.68 9.72
CA TYR A 326 -7.76 -39.10 10.12
C TYR A 326 -7.17 -39.26 11.52
N ASP A 327 -7.27 -38.25 12.36
CA ASP A 327 -6.83 -38.24 13.76
C ASP A 327 -8.04 -38.29 14.69
N LEU A 328 -8.08 -39.23 15.60
CA LEU A 328 -9.19 -39.45 16.54
C LEU A 328 -9.35 -38.26 17.52
N PHE A 329 -8.26 -37.56 17.86
CA PHE A 329 -8.28 -36.46 18.80
C PHE A 329 -8.49 -35.09 18.11
N ALA A 330 -8.14 -34.99 16.83
CA ALA A 330 -8.34 -33.83 16.00
C ALA A 330 -8.84 -34.25 14.62
N PRO A 331 -10.13 -34.68 14.51
CA PRO A 331 -10.68 -35.30 13.29
C PRO A 331 -10.67 -34.38 12.09
N THR A 332 -10.62 -33.08 12.30
CA THR A 332 -10.58 -32.07 11.21
C THR A 332 -9.30 -31.29 11.24
N LYS A 333 -8.84 -30.92 10.04
CA LYS A 333 -7.70 -30.04 9.83
C LYS A 333 -8.14 -28.83 9.00
N SER A 334 -7.77 -27.64 9.44
CA SER A 334 -8.05 -26.40 8.68
C SER A 334 -7.03 -26.19 7.57
N ILE A 335 -7.53 -25.87 6.39
CA ILE A 335 -6.80 -25.36 5.24
C ILE A 335 -7.20 -23.90 5.06
N TYR A 336 -6.22 -23.05 4.86
CA TYR A 336 -6.46 -21.61 4.88
C TYR A 336 -6.43 -21.01 3.48
N ASN A 337 -7.20 -19.94 3.34
CA ASN A 337 -7.15 -19.08 2.17
C ASN A 337 -5.70 -18.67 1.88
N GLY A 338 -5.26 -18.88 0.63
CA GLY A 338 -3.89 -18.64 0.21
C GLY A 338 -2.95 -19.85 0.32
N GLU A 339 -3.38 -21.03 0.76
CA GLU A 339 -2.55 -22.23 0.68
C GLU A 339 -2.47 -22.76 -0.76
N PHE A 340 -1.28 -23.24 -1.14
CA PHE A 340 -1.05 -23.89 -2.44
C PHE A 340 -1.09 -25.39 -2.33
N GLY A 341 -1.54 -26.03 -3.40
CA GLY A 341 -1.48 -27.48 -3.54
C GLY A 341 -1.37 -27.91 -5.01
N GLU A 342 -1.13 -29.20 -5.20
CA GLU A 342 -1.11 -29.85 -6.50
C GLU A 342 -2.20 -30.92 -6.55
N ILE A 343 -2.97 -30.95 -7.63
CA ILE A 343 -4.01 -31.96 -7.84
C ILE A 343 -3.35 -33.33 -8.05
N SER A 344 -3.64 -34.29 -7.18
CA SER A 344 -3.09 -35.66 -7.24
C SER A 344 -4.08 -36.71 -7.79
N ALA A 345 -5.38 -36.48 -7.61
CA ALA A 345 -6.42 -37.31 -8.20
C ALA A 345 -7.73 -36.54 -8.42
N ILE A 346 -8.51 -36.92 -9.40
CA ILE A 346 -9.76 -36.27 -9.78
C ILE A 346 -10.85 -37.35 -9.95
N PHE A 347 -12.02 -37.09 -9.38
CA PHE A 347 -13.21 -37.92 -9.53
C PHE A 347 -14.24 -37.29 -10.45
N GLU A 348 -15.33 -38.00 -10.72
CA GLU A 348 -16.41 -37.49 -11.54
C GLU A 348 -17.12 -36.27 -10.89
N ALA A 349 -17.56 -35.34 -11.72
CA ALA A 349 -18.32 -34.19 -11.25
C ALA A 349 -19.78 -34.57 -11.03
N SER A 350 -20.37 -34.09 -9.94
CA SER A 350 -21.79 -34.13 -9.67
C SER A 350 -22.41 -32.75 -9.87
N LYS A 351 -23.56 -32.70 -10.51
CA LYS A 351 -24.31 -31.44 -10.73
C LYS A 351 -25.56 -31.44 -9.86
N GLN A 352 -25.81 -30.30 -9.22
CA GLN A 352 -27.04 -30.04 -8.47
C GLN A 352 -27.74 -28.82 -9.05
N GLU A 353 -29.00 -28.98 -9.37
CA GLU A 353 -29.86 -27.91 -9.89
C GLU A 353 -30.81 -27.41 -8.80
N ILE A 354 -30.77 -26.13 -8.55
CA ILE A 354 -31.61 -25.44 -7.57
C ILE A 354 -32.48 -24.41 -8.27
N LYS A 355 -33.78 -24.49 -8.05
CA LYS A 355 -34.73 -23.48 -8.51
C LYS A 355 -34.80 -22.31 -7.52
N ILE A 356 -34.47 -21.12 -7.98
CA ILE A 356 -34.57 -19.86 -7.22
C ILE A 356 -35.55 -18.96 -7.96
N LYS A 357 -36.73 -18.76 -7.38
CA LYS A 357 -37.85 -18.03 -8.03
C LYS A 357 -38.12 -18.60 -9.42
N ASN A 358 -37.84 -17.85 -10.50
CA ASN A 358 -38.06 -18.25 -11.89
C ASN A 358 -36.79 -18.74 -12.61
N THR A 359 -35.65 -18.86 -11.91
CA THR A 359 -34.36 -19.23 -12.51
C THR A 359 -33.89 -20.57 -11.94
N SER A 360 -33.40 -21.47 -12.80
CA SER A 360 -32.69 -22.69 -12.37
C SER A 360 -31.20 -22.44 -12.39
N VAL A 361 -30.50 -22.70 -11.29
CA VAL A 361 -29.08 -22.53 -11.12
C VAL A 361 -28.44 -23.91 -10.97
N SER A 362 -27.45 -24.20 -11.81
CA SER A 362 -26.70 -25.46 -11.77
C SER A 362 -25.32 -25.23 -11.11
N LEU A 363 -25.06 -25.95 -10.03
CA LEU A 363 -23.75 -25.98 -9.37
C LEU A 363 -23.07 -27.33 -9.63
N SER A 364 -21.80 -27.28 -10.08
CA SER A 364 -20.98 -28.44 -10.37
C SER A 364 -19.97 -28.67 -9.25
N PHE A 365 -20.07 -29.81 -8.59
CA PHE A 365 -19.15 -30.20 -7.52
C PHE A 365 -18.27 -31.36 -7.97
N ARG A 366 -17.01 -31.34 -7.57
CA ARG A 366 -16.05 -32.40 -7.89
C ARG A 366 -15.18 -32.74 -6.68
N GLU A 367 -15.11 -34.03 -6.36
CA GLU A 367 -14.13 -34.52 -5.37
C GLU A 367 -12.74 -34.62 -6.00
N VAL A 368 -11.74 -34.18 -5.27
CA VAL A 368 -10.33 -34.26 -5.67
C VAL A 368 -9.43 -34.60 -4.49
N TYR A 369 -8.29 -35.20 -4.79
CA TYR A 369 -7.18 -35.23 -3.86
C TYR A 369 -6.18 -34.17 -4.20
N ILE A 370 -5.72 -33.43 -3.18
CA ILE A 370 -4.77 -32.32 -3.31
C ILE A 370 -3.59 -32.59 -2.38
N GLN A 371 -2.37 -32.58 -2.92
CA GLN A 371 -1.16 -32.55 -2.13
C GLN A 371 -0.80 -31.12 -1.78
N LEU A 372 -0.82 -30.77 -0.50
CA LEU A 372 -0.48 -29.43 -0.01
C LEU A 372 1.02 -29.17 -0.17
N ASN A 373 1.40 -28.00 -0.71
CA ASN A 373 2.80 -27.67 -0.94
C ASN A 373 3.62 -27.54 0.35
N ALA A 374 3.04 -26.95 1.38
CA ALA A 374 3.72 -26.70 2.65
C ALA A 374 3.98 -27.95 3.48
N THR A 375 3.03 -28.89 3.54
CA THR A 375 3.08 -30.05 4.43
C THR A 375 3.32 -31.36 3.70
N LYS A 376 3.24 -31.35 2.37
CA LYS A 376 3.28 -32.53 1.49
C LYS A 376 2.19 -33.58 1.79
N LYS A 377 1.25 -33.29 2.68
CA LYS A 377 0.11 -34.14 2.99
C LYS A 377 -0.92 -34.10 1.88
N VAL A 378 -1.52 -35.25 1.59
CA VAL A 378 -2.63 -35.38 0.65
C VAL A 378 -3.94 -35.25 1.43
N ILE A 379 -4.82 -34.41 0.94
CA ILE A 379 -6.16 -34.15 1.51
C ILE A 379 -7.23 -34.46 0.46
N ARG A 380 -8.41 -34.91 0.91
CA ARG A 380 -9.60 -35.05 0.08
C ARG A 380 -10.51 -33.86 0.28
N VAL A 381 -10.93 -33.21 -0.79
CA VAL A 381 -11.81 -32.03 -0.75
C VAL A 381 -12.91 -32.12 -1.81
N LEU A 382 -14.07 -31.54 -1.51
CA LEU A 382 -15.12 -31.23 -2.48
C LEU A 382 -14.86 -29.81 -3.01
N LEU A 383 -14.68 -29.66 -4.30
CA LEU A 383 -14.50 -28.33 -4.93
C LEU A 383 -15.73 -27.91 -5.73
N LEU A 384 -15.94 -26.60 -5.87
CA LEU A 384 -16.97 -25.98 -6.70
C LEU A 384 -16.36 -25.51 -8.03
N GLU A 385 -16.69 -26.23 -9.12
CA GLU A 385 -16.14 -25.92 -10.45
C GLU A 385 -16.63 -24.57 -11.00
N ASN A 386 -17.82 -24.12 -10.60
CA ASN A 386 -18.32 -22.78 -10.95
C ASN A 386 -17.33 -21.69 -10.53
N TYR A 387 -16.76 -21.77 -9.31
CA TYR A 387 -15.79 -20.82 -8.80
C TYR A 387 -14.45 -20.89 -9.57
N LEU A 388 -13.95 -22.10 -9.84
CA LEU A 388 -12.72 -22.31 -10.60
C LEU A 388 -12.79 -21.68 -12.00
N ASN A 389 -13.97 -21.79 -12.65
CA ASN A 389 -14.17 -21.33 -14.02
C ASN A 389 -14.61 -19.87 -14.14
N ASN A 390 -14.97 -19.21 -13.05
CA ASN A 390 -15.39 -17.79 -13.09
C ASN A 390 -14.17 -16.86 -13.17
N PRO A 391 -14.05 -16.00 -14.20
CA PRO A 391 -12.92 -15.09 -14.36
C PRO A 391 -12.72 -14.11 -13.18
N GLN A 392 -13.81 -13.69 -12.55
CA GLN A 392 -13.78 -12.69 -11.47
C GLN A 392 -13.35 -13.24 -10.10
N ALA A 393 -13.19 -14.57 -9.96
CA ALA A 393 -12.94 -15.24 -8.68
C ALA A 393 -14.02 -14.96 -7.63
N GLU A 394 -15.27 -14.93 -8.08
CA GLU A 394 -16.45 -14.72 -7.25
C GLU A 394 -17.63 -15.51 -7.82
N LEU A 395 -18.51 -16.02 -6.96
CA LEU A 395 -19.78 -16.59 -7.38
C LEU A 395 -20.78 -15.47 -7.68
N VAL A 396 -21.61 -15.64 -8.68
CA VAL A 396 -22.73 -14.73 -8.90
C VAL A 396 -23.76 -14.88 -7.76
N LYS A 397 -24.62 -13.88 -7.57
CA LYS A 397 -25.57 -13.84 -6.45
C LYS A 397 -26.43 -15.11 -6.38
N GLU A 398 -26.94 -15.56 -7.53
CA GLU A 398 -27.80 -16.74 -7.64
C GLU A 398 -27.02 -18.03 -7.27
N GLU A 399 -25.75 -18.15 -7.65
CA GLU A 399 -24.90 -19.29 -7.25
C GLU A 399 -24.62 -19.30 -5.75
N LYS A 400 -24.41 -18.12 -5.13
CA LYS A 400 -24.25 -17.99 -3.67
C LYS A 400 -25.51 -18.47 -2.95
N ILE A 401 -26.70 -18.05 -3.40
CA ILE A 401 -27.99 -18.47 -2.84
C ILE A 401 -28.19 -19.97 -3.03
N ALA A 402 -27.92 -20.50 -4.25
CA ALA A 402 -28.04 -21.93 -4.53
C ALA A 402 -27.16 -22.78 -3.61
N LEU A 403 -25.91 -22.34 -3.40
CA LEU A 403 -24.97 -23.05 -2.49
C LEU A 403 -25.48 -23.04 -1.04
N LYS A 404 -26.00 -21.93 -0.53
CA LYS A 404 -26.64 -21.85 0.78
C LYS A 404 -27.83 -22.82 0.92
N ILE A 405 -28.70 -22.85 -0.08
CA ILE A 405 -29.84 -23.76 -0.10
C ILE A 405 -29.36 -25.22 -0.04
N ILE A 406 -28.34 -25.58 -0.83
CA ILE A 406 -27.77 -26.93 -0.80
C ILE A 406 -27.26 -27.28 0.60
N ILE A 407 -26.43 -26.41 1.19
CA ILE A 407 -25.87 -26.61 2.54
C ILE A 407 -26.98 -26.77 3.58
N ASN A 408 -28.00 -25.91 3.53
CA ASN A 408 -29.13 -25.98 4.46
C ASN A 408 -29.99 -27.23 4.26
N ASN A 409 -30.18 -27.69 3.04
CA ASN A 409 -30.92 -28.92 2.77
C ASN A 409 -30.16 -30.14 3.34
N GLN A 410 -28.84 -30.23 3.17
CA GLN A 410 -28.04 -31.29 3.77
C GLN A 410 -28.15 -31.26 5.31
N LEU A 411 -28.09 -30.07 5.92
CA LEU A 411 -28.30 -29.93 7.37
C LEU A 411 -29.69 -30.36 7.81
N LYS A 412 -30.75 -29.94 7.09
CA LYS A 412 -32.14 -30.35 7.38
C LYS A 412 -32.32 -31.84 7.27
N GLU A 413 -31.81 -32.47 6.21
CA GLU A 413 -31.87 -33.93 6.01
C GLU A 413 -31.21 -34.70 7.16
N GLU A 414 -29.99 -34.31 7.54
CA GLU A 414 -29.27 -34.99 8.62
C GLU A 414 -29.86 -34.74 10.01
N ILE A 415 -30.40 -33.51 10.27
CA ILE A 415 -31.12 -33.25 11.51
C ILE A 415 -32.42 -34.06 11.58
N ASN A 416 -33.18 -34.17 10.47
CA ASN A 416 -34.43 -34.92 10.45
C ASN A 416 -34.23 -36.44 10.57
N ALA A 417 -33.05 -36.92 10.20
CA ALA A 417 -32.67 -38.32 10.47
C ALA A 417 -32.46 -38.62 11.97
N CYS A 418 -32.31 -37.56 12.80
CA CYS A 418 -32.16 -37.68 14.26
C CYS A 418 -33.51 -37.43 14.98
N ILE A 419 -34.01 -38.37 15.72
CA ILE A 419 -35.29 -38.29 16.39
C ILE A 419 -35.13 -37.51 17.70
N PHE A 420 -35.80 -36.35 17.78
CA PHE A 420 -35.73 -35.47 18.97
C PHE A 420 -36.23 -36.14 20.23
N GLU A 421 -37.30 -36.93 20.14
CA GLU A 421 -37.92 -37.63 21.24
C GLU A 421 -37.02 -38.70 21.88
N HIS A 422 -35.92 -39.11 21.19
CA HIS A 422 -34.88 -40.03 21.69
C HIS A 422 -33.65 -39.30 22.24
N SER A 423 -33.67 -37.97 22.26
CA SER A 423 -32.50 -37.19 22.67
C SER A 423 -32.43 -36.97 24.20
N ASP A 424 -31.21 -36.73 24.67
CA ASP A 424 -30.96 -36.34 26.05
C ASP A 424 -31.69 -35.01 26.40
N GLU A 425 -31.74 -34.09 25.49
CA GLU A 425 -32.41 -32.79 25.64
C GLU A 425 -33.91 -32.94 25.85
N TYR A 426 -34.56 -33.82 25.10
CA TYR A 426 -35.96 -34.19 25.31
C TYR A 426 -36.19 -34.88 26.65
N ASN A 427 -35.32 -35.83 27.00
CA ASN A 427 -35.40 -36.55 28.28
C ASN A 427 -35.22 -35.60 29.47
N HIS A 428 -34.20 -34.73 29.42
CA HIS A 428 -33.99 -33.71 30.45
C HIS A 428 -35.20 -32.75 30.60
N LEU A 429 -35.78 -32.33 29.48
CA LEU A 429 -36.99 -31.51 29.51
C LEU A 429 -38.17 -32.25 30.14
N ARG A 430 -38.43 -33.48 29.65
CA ARG A 430 -39.58 -34.31 30.11
C ARG A 430 -39.53 -34.65 31.61
N TYR A 431 -38.31 -34.75 32.17
CA TYR A 431 -38.12 -35.03 33.59
C TYR A 431 -37.97 -33.78 34.44
N SER A 432 -37.97 -32.58 33.84
CA SER A 432 -37.93 -31.31 34.60
C SER A 432 -39.20 -31.06 35.38
N GLU A 433 -39.12 -30.43 36.55
CA GLU A 433 -40.26 -30.09 37.39
C GLU A 433 -41.24 -29.14 36.64
N GLU A 434 -40.69 -28.19 35.86
CA GLU A 434 -41.50 -27.24 35.09
C GLU A 434 -42.35 -27.94 34.02
N TYR A 435 -41.80 -28.86 33.25
CA TYR A 435 -42.52 -29.59 32.22
C TYR A 435 -43.63 -30.44 32.84
N ARG A 436 -43.30 -31.21 33.90
CA ARG A 436 -44.27 -32.05 34.61
C ARG A 436 -45.41 -31.27 35.26
N ALA A 437 -45.11 -30.11 35.86
CA ALA A 437 -46.12 -29.25 36.41
C ALA A 437 -47.09 -28.72 35.33
N LEU A 438 -46.56 -28.32 34.17
CA LEU A 438 -47.39 -27.86 33.04
C LEU A 438 -48.24 -29.00 32.46
N GLU A 439 -47.72 -30.22 32.28
CA GLU A 439 -48.49 -31.36 31.84
C GLU A 439 -49.63 -31.70 32.81
N LEU A 440 -49.33 -31.67 34.12
CA LEU A 440 -50.34 -31.87 35.16
C LEU A 440 -51.42 -30.81 35.14
N ASP A 441 -51.08 -29.55 35.02
CA ASP A 441 -52.01 -28.42 34.93
C ASP A 441 -52.86 -28.52 33.65
N ILE A 442 -52.28 -28.79 32.52
CA ILE A 442 -52.98 -28.99 31.25
C ILE A 442 -53.98 -30.16 31.39
N SER A 443 -53.57 -31.26 31.99
CA SER A 443 -54.49 -32.41 32.20
C SER A 443 -55.65 -32.06 33.13
N LYS A 444 -55.42 -31.30 34.23
CA LYS A 444 -56.47 -30.79 35.13
C LYS A 444 -57.42 -29.85 34.42
N PHE A 445 -56.92 -28.91 33.63
CA PHE A 445 -57.76 -27.99 32.87
C PHE A 445 -58.56 -28.66 31.76
N LYS A 446 -58.07 -29.70 31.14
CA LYS A 446 -58.80 -30.50 30.15
C LYS A 446 -59.98 -31.20 30.82
N ILE A 447 -59.78 -31.87 31.97
CA ILE A 447 -60.87 -32.52 32.75
C ILE A 447 -61.90 -31.48 33.15
N ARG A 448 -61.51 -30.29 33.60
CA ARG A 448 -62.44 -29.23 34.01
C ARG A 448 -63.22 -28.66 32.83
N LEU A 449 -62.64 -28.56 31.67
CA LEU A 449 -63.30 -28.12 30.45
C LEU A 449 -64.35 -29.14 30.01
N ASP A 450 -64.07 -30.47 30.10
CA ASP A 450 -64.97 -31.57 29.78
C ASP A 450 -66.14 -31.60 30.73
N ASN A 451 -65.96 -31.12 31.96
CA ASN A 451 -67.00 -30.93 32.96
C ASN A 451 -67.86 -29.63 32.80
N GLY A 452 -67.58 -28.86 31.70
CA GLY A 452 -68.35 -27.65 31.34
C GLY A 452 -67.88 -26.36 32.00
N GLU A 453 -66.68 -26.37 32.64
CA GLU A 453 -66.11 -25.14 33.24
C GLU A 453 -65.48 -24.18 32.19
N GLN A 454 -65.57 -22.88 32.37
CA GLN A 454 -65.05 -21.87 31.49
C GLN A 454 -63.52 -21.66 31.70
N VAL A 455 -62.67 -22.67 31.37
CA VAL A 455 -61.22 -22.68 31.61
C VAL A 455 -60.44 -22.66 30.33
N LYS A 456 -61.01 -22.45 29.14
CA LYS A 456 -60.41 -22.55 27.80
C LYS A 456 -59.25 -21.57 27.63
N THR A 457 -59.34 -20.37 28.16
CA THR A 457 -58.26 -19.36 28.07
C THR A 457 -57.02 -19.80 28.84
N LYS A 458 -57.20 -20.26 30.10
CA LYS A 458 -56.12 -20.77 30.96
C LYS A 458 -55.45 -22.03 30.38
N LEU A 459 -56.25 -22.93 29.81
CA LEU A 459 -55.77 -24.09 29.13
C LEU A 459 -54.86 -23.68 27.93
N GLY A 460 -55.36 -22.75 27.11
CA GLY A 460 -54.59 -22.23 25.96
C GLY A 460 -53.29 -21.55 26.35
N GLU A 461 -53.26 -20.81 27.49
CA GLU A 461 -52.01 -20.22 28.03
C GLU A 461 -50.99 -21.28 28.41
N LYS A 462 -51.42 -22.31 29.15
CA LYS A 462 -50.53 -23.41 29.56
C LYS A 462 -50.03 -24.28 28.38
N GLU A 463 -50.87 -24.52 27.40
CA GLU A 463 -50.48 -25.20 26.17
C GLU A 463 -49.46 -24.39 25.36
N LYS A 464 -49.59 -23.06 25.31
CA LYS A 464 -48.62 -22.16 24.71
C LYS A 464 -47.27 -22.19 25.45
N GLU A 465 -47.30 -22.20 26.79
CA GLU A 465 -46.12 -22.30 27.64
C GLU A 465 -45.38 -23.62 27.41
N LEU A 466 -46.09 -24.75 27.38
CA LEU A 466 -45.52 -26.08 27.05
C LEU A 466 -44.93 -26.11 25.66
N LYS A 467 -45.62 -25.57 24.65
CA LYS A 467 -45.12 -25.48 23.27
C LYS A 467 -43.84 -24.65 23.22
N ARG A 468 -43.76 -23.55 24.02
CA ARG A 468 -42.54 -22.71 24.09
C ARG A 468 -41.37 -23.47 24.68
N LEU A 469 -41.56 -24.27 25.75
CA LEU A 469 -40.52 -25.11 26.33
C LEU A 469 -40.00 -26.15 25.32
N LEU A 470 -40.92 -26.85 24.67
CA LEU A 470 -40.60 -27.82 23.62
C LEU A 470 -39.85 -27.19 22.44
N LYS A 471 -40.27 -26.01 21.99
CA LYS A 471 -39.61 -25.25 20.93
C LYS A 471 -38.18 -24.91 21.33
N ASN A 472 -37.95 -24.45 22.56
CA ASN A 472 -36.64 -24.11 23.09
C ASN A 472 -35.72 -25.35 23.18
N ALA A 473 -36.21 -26.45 23.73
CA ALA A 473 -35.45 -27.70 23.80
C ALA A 473 -35.09 -28.25 22.40
N LYS A 474 -36.06 -28.20 21.48
CA LYS A 474 -35.82 -28.61 20.09
C LYS A 474 -34.80 -27.72 19.38
N LYS A 475 -34.77 -26.40 19.69
CA LYS A 475 -33.76 -25.47 19.19
C LYS A 475 -32.38 -25.82 19.74
N GLN A 476 -32.26 -26.06 21.05
CA GLN A 476 -30.99 -26.50 21.67
C GLN A 476 -30.50 -27.83 21.08
N TYR A 477 -31.36 -28.80 20.91
CA TYR A 477 -31.05 -30.08 20.27
C TYR A 477 -30.55 -29.89 18.84
N ARG A 478 -31.22 -29.10 17.99
CA ARG A 478 -30.81 -28.81 16.64
C ARG A 478 -29.42 -28.14 16.59
N ASN A 479 -29.16 -27.20 17.49
CA ASN A 479 -27.87 -26.54 17.60
C ASN A 479 -26.77 -27.53 17.99
N LYS A 480 -27.04 -28.43 18.93
CA LYS A 480 -26.05 -29.48 19.32
C LYS A 480 -25.71 -30.41 18.15
N ILE A 481 -26.75 -30.83 17.39
CA ILE A 481 -26.52 -31.63 16.18
C ILE A 481 -25.74 -30.83 15.14
N LYS A 482 -26.12 -29.56 14.86
CA LYS A 482 -25.39 -28.70 13.92
C LYS A 482 -23.91 -28.61 14.28
N LEU A 483 -23.59 -28.38 15.56
CA LEU A 483 -22.20 -28.34 16.06
C LEU A 483 -21.46 -29.69 15.87
N ARG A 484 -22.11 -30.81 16.11
CA ARG A 484 -21.55 -32.15 15.87
C ARG A 484 -21.24 -32.34 14.38
N LEU A 485 -22.23 -32.04 13.52
CA LEU A 485 -22.11 -32.23 12.07
C LEU A 485 -21.08 -31.28 11.44
N GLN A 486 -20.86 -30.11 12.03
CA GLN A 486 -19.81 -29.18 11.59
C GLN A 486 -18.39 -29.71 11.76
N ASN A 487 -18.19 -30.71 12.65
CA ASN A 487 -16.88 -31.30 12.95
C ASN A 487 -16.81 -32.79 12.55
N ASP A 488 -17.83 -33.35 11.90
CA ASP A 488 -17.89 -34.71 11.47
C ASP A 488 -17.57 -34.84 9.97
N PRO A 489 -16.35 -35.26 9.58
CA PRO A 489 -15.97 -35.41 8.18
C PRO A 489 -16.81 -36.39 7.36
N ALA A 490 -17.53 -37.30 8.02
CA ALA A 490 -18.42 -38.26 7.36
C ALA A 490 -19.75 -37.59 6.94
N SER A 491 -20.14 -36.49 7.57
CA SER A 491 -21.39 -35.77 7.31
C SER A 491 -21.38 -35.12 5.93
N ASN A 492 -22.50 -35.19 5.19
CA ASN A 492 -22.71 -34.44 3.96
C ASN A 492 -22.73 -32.93 4.22
N TYR A 493 -23.36 -32.51 5.34
CA TYR A 493 -23.34 -31.12 5.74
C TYR A 493 -21.91 -30.59 5.90
N PHE A 494 -21.01 -31.35 6.57
CA PHE A 494 -19.62 -30.98 6.66
C PHE A 494 -18.96 -30.81 5.27
N LYS A 495 -19.15 -31.78 4.37
CA LYS A 495 -18.57 -31.77 3.02
C LYS A 495 -19.01 -30.57 2.20
N PHE A 496 -20.32 -30.26 2.16
CA PHE A 496 -20.84 -29.12 1.40
C PHE A 496 -20.52 -27.79 2.04
N LYS A 497 -20.54 -27.69 3.38
CA LYS A 497 -20.12 -26.48 4.10
C LYS A 497 -18.64 -26.15 3.88
N ASN A 498 -17.79 -27.15 3.77
CA ASN A 498 -16.35 -27.04 3.54
C ASN A 498 -15.97 -27.17 2.05
N THR A 499 -16.89 -26.85 1.14
CA THR A 499 -16.59 -26.82 -0.28
C THR A 499 -15.46 -25.85 -0.58
N ALA A 500 -14.42 -26.34 -1.26
CA ALA A 500 -13.25 -25.58 -1.58
C ALA A 500 -13.49 -24.65 -2.78
N PHE A 501 -13.15 -23.40 -2.61
CA PHE A 501 -13.04 -22.41 -3.68
C PHE A 501 -11.57 -22.34 -4.08
N ILE A 502 -11.25 -22.89 -5.24
CA ILE A 502 -9.87 -22.92 -5.74
C ILE A 502 -9.74 -22.22 -7.07
N ARG A 503 -8.52 -21.76 -7.35
CA ARG A 503 -8.09 -21.24 -8.65
C ARG A 503 -6.77 -21.90 -9.04
N TYR A 504 -6.43 -21.84 -10.33
CA TYR A 504 -5.07 -22.22 -10.75
C TYR A 504 -4.05 -21.27 -10.13
N GLY A 505 -2.93 -21.79 -9.68
CA GLY A 505 -1.96 -21.09 -8.84
C GLY A 505 -0.74 -20.53 -9.56
N TYR A 506 -0.68 -20.57 -10.91
CA TYR A 506 0.46 -20.03 -11.68
C TYR A 506 0.46 -18.51 -11.76
N ALA A 507 -0.73 -17.90 -11.82
CA ALA A 507 -0.91 -16.45 -11.83
C ALA A 507 -1.95 -16.01 -10.79
N MET A 508 -1.69 -14.86 -10.15
CA MET A 508 -2.56 -14.26 -9.15
C MET A 508 -2.44 -12.73 -9.16
N THR A 509 -3.36 -12.05 -8.48
CA THR A 509 -3.27 -10.60 -8.32
C THR A 509 -2.20 -10.20 -7.31
N VAL A 510 -1.64 -8.99 -7.46
CA VAL A 510 -0.70 -8.44 -6.46
C VAL A 510 -1.32 -8.40 -5.07
N HIS A 511 -2.62 -8.06 -4.93
CA HIS A 511 -3.32 -8.10 -3.64
C HIS A 511 -3.28 -9.49 -3.01
N LYS A 512 -3.48 -10.54 -3.79
CA LYS A 512 -3.44 -11.92 -3.30
C LYS A 512 -2.04 -12.37 -2.94
N SER A 513 -1.01 -11.78 -3.54
CA SER A 513 0.40 -12.08 -3.28
C SER A 513 0.96 -11.42 -2.02
N MET A 514 0.21 -10.53 -1.37
CA MET A 514 0.63 -9.92 -0.11
C MET A 514 0.97 -11.02 0.90
N SER A 515 2.07 -10.85 1.64
CA SER A 515 2.63 -11.83 2.57
C SER A 515 3.24 -13.10 1.94
N TYR A 516 3.40 -13.15 0.62
CA TYR A 516 4.28 -14.14 -0.03
C TYR A 516 5.59 -13.51 -0.48
N LYS A 517 6.62 -14.34 -0.58
CA LYS A 517 7.88 -14.02 -1.23
C LYS A 517 8.36 -15.26 -2.00
N TRP A 518 8.86 -15.03 -3.20
CA TRP A 518 9.41 -16.09 -4.05
C TRP A 518 10.78 -15.72 -4.59
N PRO A 519 11.65 -16.69 -4.86
CA PRO A 519 12.94 -16.41 -5.48
C PRO A 519 12.79 -15.67 -6.81
N LYS A 520 11.86 -16.10 -7.65
CA LYS A 520 11.59 -15.53 -8.97
C LYS A 520 10.13 -15.15 -9.11
N VAL A 521 9.86 -13.97 -9.65
CA VAL A 521 8.51 -13.48 -9.91
C VAL A 521 8.47 -12.86 -11.31
N VAL A 522 7.45 -13.21 -12.08
CA VAL A 522 7.09 -12.52 -13.31
C VAL A 522 5.96 -11.56 -13.01
N PHE A 523 6.14 -10.30 -13.29
CA PHE A 523 5.15 -9.27 -12.98
C PHE A 523 4.63 -8.62 -14.26
N ASN A 524 3.39 -8.92 -14.62
CA ASN A 524 2.68 -8.24 -15.69
C ASN A 524 2.23 -6.87 -15.20
N THR A 525 2.92 -5.81 -15.64
CA THR A 525 2.69 -4.44 -15.20
C THR A 525 1.54 -3.74 -15.93
N ASN A 526 0.89 -4.39 -16.88
CA ASN A 526 -0.25 -3.85 -17.60
C ASN A 526 -1.52 -3.92 -16.74
N GLN A 527 -2.10 -2.76 -16.43
CA GLN A 527 -3.37 -2.63 -15.68
C GLN A 527 -4.61 -2.53 -16.60
N GLY A 528 -4.46 -2.44 -17.93
CA GLY A 528 -5.51 -2.16 -18.90
C GLY A 528 -5.57 -0.68 -19.31
N GLU A 529 -6.26 -0.40 -20.41
CA GLU A 529 -6.20 0.90 -21.11
C GLU A 529 -6.80 2.10 -20.34
N ASN A 530 -7.72 1.85 -19.40
CA ASN A 530 -8.48 2.91 -18.72
C ASN A 530 -7.98 3.25 -17.31
N ARG A 531 -6.77 2.84 -16.92
CA ARG A 531 -6.26 3.04 -15.57
C ARG A 531 -5.00 3.88 -15.57
N GLY A 532 -5.08 5.01 -14.85
CA GLY A 532 -3.95 5.93 -14.73
C GLY A 532 -2.79 5.34 -13.93
N ARG A 533 -1.57 5.46 -14.46
CA ARG A 533 -0.32 5.05 -13.81
C ARG A 533 0.29 6.15 -12.91
N THR A 534 -0.28 7.35 -12.94
CA THR A 534 0.27 8.55 -12.31
C THR A 534 -0.46 8.90 -11.01
N ASN A 535 -0.52 7.93 -10.09
CA ASN A 535 -1.18 8.08 -8.81
C ASN A 535 -0.55 7.18 -7.73
N GLN A 536 -0.82 7.48 -6.49
CA GLN A 536 -0.32 6.73 -5.33
C GLN A 536 -0.68 5.24 -5.38
N GLY A 537 -1.90 4.91 -5.83
CA GLY A 537 -2.35 3.51 -5.89
C GLY A 537 -1.51 2.66 -6.85
N TYR A 538 -1.14 3.20 -8.03
CA TYR A 538 -0.26 2.53 -8.96
C TYR A 538 1.14 2.31 -8.37
N PHE A 539 1.72 3.33 -7.73
CA PHE A 539 3.05 3.23 -7.13
C PHE A 539 3.07 2.21 -5.98
N LYS A 540 2.05 2.18 -5.13
CA LYS A 540 1.91 1.14 -4.09
C LYS A 540 1.75 -0.25 -4.70
N TRP A 541 0.94 -0.37 -5.75
CA TRP A 541 0.73 -1.65 -6.43
C TRP A 541 2.03 -2.18 -7.06
N LEU A 542 2.76 -1.30 -7.75
CA LEU A 542 4.04 -1.65 -8.37
C LEU A 542 5.08 -2.01 -7.30
N TYR A 543 5.22 -1.19 -6.27
CA TYR A 543 6.09 -1.44 -5.12
C TYR A 543 5.80 -2.80 -4.46
N THR A 544 4.51 -3.06 -4.17
CA THR A 544 4.09 -4.32 -3.55
C THR A 544 4.45 -5.50 -4.43
N GLY A 545 4.20 -5.42 -5.75
CA GLY A 545 4.52 -6.49 -6.69
C GLY A 545 6.03 -6.75 -6.82
N ILE A 546 6.85 -5.71 -6.96
CA ILE A 546 8.31 -5.84 -7.07
C ILE A 546 8.90 -6.49 -5.81
N THR A 547 8.44 -6.09 -4.63
CA THR A 547 8.93 -6.61 -3.35
C THR A 547 8.51 -8.06 -3.04
N ARG A 548 7.76 -8.71 -3.91
CA ARG A 548 7.45 -10.15 -3.80
C ARG A 548 8.61 -11.04 -4.25
N ALA A 549 9.53 -10.52 -5.07
CA ALA A 549 10.71 -11.25 -5.50
C ALA A 549 11.87 -11.09 -4.52
N THR A 550 12.59 -12.18 -4.23
CA THR A 550 13.78 -12.15 -3.37
C THR A 550 15.08 -12.20 -4.15
N SER A 551 15.11 -12.83 -5.33
CA SER A 551 16.32 -12.98 -6.15
C SER A 551 16.17 -12.36 -7.54
N GLN A 552 15.00 -12.51 -8.17
CA GLN A 552 14.77 -12.00 -9.53
C GLN A 552 13.34 -11.55 -9.73
N ILE A 553 13.17 -10.33 -10.25
CA ILE A 553 11.88 -9.81 -10.75
C ILE A 553 11.95 -9.59 -12.27
N VAL A 554 10.98 -10.11 -12.98
CA VAL A 554 10.81 -9.92 -14.42
C VAL A 554 9.59 -9.05 -14.66
N LEU A 555 9.79 -7.82 -15.09
CA LEU A 555 8.74 -6.88 -15.43
C LEU A 555 8.33 -7.07 -16.89
N CYS A 556 7.10 -7.52 -17.10
CA CYS A 556 6.54 -7.73 -18.43
C CYS A 556 5.68 -6.54 -18.84
N GLY A 557 6.06 -5.88 -19.95
CA GLY A 557 5.34 -4.72 -20.46
C GLY A 557 5.45 -3.48 -19.57
N TYR A 558 6.54 -3.37 -18.81
CA TYR A 558 6.83 -2.16 -18.05
C TYR A 558 7.20 -1.02 -18.98
N GLU A 559 6.58 0.13 -18.76
CA GLU A 559 6.90 1.38 -19.43
C GLU A 559 7.23 2.42 -18.36
N PRO A 560 8.35 3.11 -18.46
CA PRO A 560 8.70 4.17 -17.52
C PRO A 560 7.66 5.30 -17.55
N ILE A 561 7.56 6.03 -16.45
CA ILE A 561 6.78 7.26 -16.37
C ILE A 561 7.79 8.40 -16.41
N THR A 562 7.68 9.29 -17.37
CA THR A 562 8.54 10.45 -17.51
C THR A 562 7.70 11.71 -17.67
N PRO A 563 8.16 12.87 -17.17
CA PRO A 563 7.49 14.14 -17.42
C PRO A 563 7.39 14.51 -18.90
N LEU A 564 8.23 13.89 -19.74
CA LEU A 564 8.36 14.11 -21.19
C LEU A 564 7.58 13.08 -22.02
N SER A 565 6.44 12.58 -21.57
CA SER A 565 5.67 11.58 -22.32
C SER A 565 5.13 12.17 -23.63
N ASP A 566 5.88 12.01 -24.70
CA ASP A 566 5.54 12.38 -26.10
C ASP A 566 5.09 13.86 -26.26
N PRO A 567 5.95 14.85 -25.90
CA PRO A 567 5.60 16.26 -26.03
C PRO A 567 5.53 16.69 -27.50
N ASP A 568 4.57 17.53 -27.84
CA ASP A 568 4.47 18.14 -29.16
C ASP A 568 5.60 19.17 -29.35
N LEU A 569 6.54 18.90 -30.26
CA LEU A 569 7.70 19.77 -30.53
C LEU A 569 7.38 20.79 -31.62
N LYS A 570 7.40 22.07 -31.28
CA LYS A 570 7.04 23.18 -32.17
C LYS A 570 8.16 24.21 -32.32
N ILE A 571 8.22 24.84 -33.47
CA ILE A 571 9.02 26.03 -33.70
C ILE A 571 8.05 27.18 -33.93
N GLN A 572 8.16 28.20 -33.10
CA GLN A 572 7.50 29.47 -33.29
C GLN A 572 8.52 30.46 -33.87
N ASN A 573 8.49 30.70 -35.15
CA ASN A 573 9.33 31.75 -35.80
C ASN A 573 8.86 33.13 -35.35
N SER A 574 9.15 33.52 -34.15
CA SER A 574 8.93 34.91 -33.71
C SER A 574 10.09 35.77 -34.17
N SER A 575 9.81 36.73 -35.02
CA SER A 575 10.71 37.81 -35.42
C SER A 575 11.03 38.77 -34.26
N ASP A 576 10.61 38.44 -33.03
CA ASP A 576 10.71 39.33 -31.87
C ASP A 576 12.05 39.14 -31.15
N ASN A 577 13.06 39.83 -31.64
CA ASN A 577 14.37 40.03 -31.00
C ASN A 577 14.29 40.57 -29.55
N ASN A 578 13.12 40.91 -29.06
CA ASN A 578 12.92 41.43 -27.72
C ASN A 578 13.14 40.41 -26.61
N ILE A 579 13.02 39.10 -26.90
CA ILE A 579 13.25 38.03 -25.91
C ILE A 579 14.67 38.04 -25.35
N PHE A 580 15.64 38.50 -26.10
CA PHE A 580 17.04 38.62 -25.68
C PHE A 580 17.48 40.06 -25.37
N LYS A 581 16.58 41.05 -25.47
CA LYS A 581 16.91 42.44 -25.15
C LYS A 581 16.99 42.71 -23.65
N ASP A 582 16.35 41.93 -22.84
CA ASP A 582 16.45 42.00 -21.38
C ASP A 582 17.77 41.34 -20.95
N TRP A 583 18.79 42.14 -20.72
CA TRP A 583 20.11 41.68 -20.33
C TRP A 583 20.12 40.99 -18.95
N VAL A 584 19.34 41.51 -18.00
CA VAL A 584 18.99 40.87 -16.73
C VAL A 584 17.48 40.82 -16.65
N LYS A 585 16.91 39.65 -16.74
CA LYS A 585 15.49 39.49 -16.38
C LYS A 585 15.40 39.35 -14.87
N SER A 586 14.76 40.31 -14.22
CA SER A 586 14.51 40.17 -12.80
C SER A 586 13.59 38.96 -12.59
N TYR A 587 14.00 38.00 -11.84
CA TYR A 587 13.23 36.86 -11.42
C TYR A 587 11.92 37.23 -10.67
N PHE A 588 11.70 38.51 -10.36
CA PHE A 588 10.87 38.93 -9.25
C PHE A 588 9.89 40.09 -9.52
N ILE A 589 9.34 40.16 -10.68
CA ILE A 589 8.45 41.31 -11.00
C ILE A 589 6.99 41.05 -10.70
N SER A 590 6.57 40.15 -9.85
CA SER A 590 5.13 40.00 -9.67
C SER A 590 4.57 40.13 -8.27
N LYS A 591 5.27 40.51 -7.24
CA LYS A 591 4.65 40.97 -5.98
C LYS A 591 5.70 41.48 -4.98
N GLN A 592 5.33 42.51 -4.21
CA GLN A 592 5.98 42.89 -2.96
C GLN A 592 5.82 41.72 -1.96
N ASP A 593 6.67 40.68 -2.08
CA ASP A 593 6.74 39.60 -1.13
C ASP A 593 7.90 39.90 -0.18
N THR A 594 7.59 40.24 1.06
CA THR A 594 8.55 40.60 2.10
C THR A 594 9.49 39.42 2.41
N ASP A 595 9.00 38.21 2.31
CA ASP A 595 9.78 36.99 2.61
C ASP A 595 10.81 36.73 1.50
N LEU A 596 10.45 37.00 0.26
CA LEU A 596 11.35 36.86 -0.89
C LEU A 596 12.48 37.89 -0.84
N SER A 597 12.16 39.13 -0.48
CA SER A 597 13.17 40.21 -0.33
C SER A 597 14.23 39.82 0.71
N LYS A 598 13.81 39.22 1.82
CA LYS A 598 14.69 38.75 2.88
C LYS A 598 15.58 37.61 2.41
N LEU A 599 15.01 36.65 1.70
CA LEU A 599 15.72 35.46 1.18
C LEU A 599 16.78 35.84 0.15
N LEU A 600 16.48 36.84 -0.72
CA LEU A 600 17.45 37.36 -1.67
C LEU A 600 18.56 38.15 -0.99
N PHE A 601 18.22 38.95 0.02
CA PHE A 601 19.22 39.66 0.80
C PHE A 601 20.15 38.70 1.54
N GLU A 602 19.62 37.64 2.14
CA GLU A 602 20.41 36.57 2.78
C GLU A 602 21.33 35.85 1.79
N SER A 603 20.94 35.76 0.52
CA SER A 603 21.75 35.15 -0.55
C SER A 603 22.90 36.04 -1.05
N LEU A 604 22.91 37.33 -0.71
CA LEU A 604 24.04 38.18 -1.01
C LEU A 604 25.27 37.79 -0.19
N LYS A 605 26.46 38.00 -0.78
CA LYS A 605 27.69 37.85 -0.04
C LYS A 605 27.84 38.96 1.00
N GLU A 606 28.53 38.69 2.10
CA GLU A 606 28.72 39.60 3.20
C GLU A 606 29.33 40.96 2.77
N ASP A 607 30.28 40.97 1.82
CA ASP A 607 30.91 42.17 1.27
C ASP A 607 29.95 43.01 0.44
N LEU A 608 28.87 42.45 -0.10
CA LEU A 608 27.85 43.14 -0.83
C LEU A 608 26.68 43.61 0.03
N LYS A 609 26.42 42.92 1.15
CA LYS A 609 25.33 43.28 2.07
C LYS A 609 25.43 44.72 2.60
N GLN A 610 26.65 45.24 2.75
CA GLN A 610 26.89 46.62 3.20
C GLN A 610 26.30 47.71 2.25
N TYR A 611 26.00 47.38 0.99
CA TYR A 611 25.39 48.27 0.01
C TYR A 611 23.88 48.17 -0.02
N PHE A 612 23.29 47.22 0.67
CA PHE A 612 21.85 46.97 0.71
C PHE A 612 21.41 46.90 2.16
N ASP A 613 20.38 47.65 2.56
CA ASP A 613 19.78 47.58 3.89
C ASP A 613 18.92 46.32 3.97
N GLU A 614 18.83 45.68 5.16
CA GLU A 614 17.91 44.57 5.43
C GLU A 614 16.44 44.91 5.10
N GLN A 615 16.08 46.17 5.19
CA GLN A 615 14.77 46.70 4.80
C GLN A 615 14.69 47.12 3.33
N PHE A 616 15.74 46.85 2.55
CA PHE A 616 15.80 47.24 1.14
C PHE A 616 14.79 46.46 0.32
N LYS A 617 13.68 47.12 -0.01
CA LYS A 617 12.55 46.53 -0.70
C LYS A 617 12.73 46.39 -2.21
N ASN A 618 13.85 46.82 -2.77
CA ASN A 618 14.07 46.77 -4.21
C ASN A 618 14.76 45.45 -4.63
N THR A 619 13.95 44.39 -4.71
CA THR A 619 14.40 43.09 -5.14
C THR A 619 15.09 43.08 -6.51
N VAL A 620 14.76 44.05 -7.39
CA VAL A 620 15.38 44.18 -8.72
C VAL A 620 16.86 44.48 -8.61
N LEU A 621 17.25 45.34 -7.68
CA LEU A 621 18.65 45.73 -7.52
C LEU A 621 19.49 44.67 -6.85
N ILE A 622 18.91 43.98 -5.88
CA ILE A 622 19.52 42.77 -5.26
C ILE A 622 19.74 41.69 -6.35
N SER A 623 18.74 41.48 -7.20
CA SER A 623 18.83 40.48 -8.30
C SER A 623 19.95 40.85 -9.30
N LEU A 624 20.15 42.12 -9.59
CA LEU A 624 21.30 42.57 -10.41
C LEU A 624 22.64 42.19 -9.75
N SER A 625 22.79 42.46 -8.47
CA SER A 625 24.02 42.12 -7.73
C SER A 625 24.26 40.62 -7.69
N LEU A 626 23.23 39.82 -7.47
CA LEU A 626 23.30 38.36 -7.52
C LEU A 626 23.66 37.84 -8.91
N PHE A 627 23.18 38.50 -9.97
CA PHE A 627 23.50 38.14 -11.36
C PHE A 627 24.94 38.46 -11.75
N ILE A 628 25.49 39.59 -11.34
CA ILE A 628 26.85 40.02 -11.75
C ILE A 628 27.95 39.48 -10.84
N SER A 629 27.65 39.20 -9.57
CA SER A 629 28.63 38.75 -8.58
C SER A 629 29.39 37.48 -9.00
N PRO A 630 28.76 36.40 -9.52
CA PRO A 630 29.48 35.22 -9.97
C PRO A 630 30.42 35.51 -11.17
N LYS A 631 30.03 36.43 -12.04
CA LYS A 631 30.84 36.82 -13.20
C LYS A 631 32.11 37.57 -12.81
N ILE A 632 31.99 38.44 -11.84
CA ILE A 632 33.11 39.21 -11.27
C ILE A 632 34.05 38.30 -10.51
N GLN A 633 33.51 37.36 -9.70
CA GLN A 633 34.33 36.43 -8.91
C GLN A 633 35.12 35.43 -9.72
N SER A 634 34.59 35.03 -10.87
CA SER A 634 35.30 34.12 -11.81
C SER A 634 36.35 34.88 -12.64
N SER A 635 36.62 36.12 -12.31
CA SER A 635 37.61 36.98 -12.94
C SER A 635 38.42 37.72 -11.88
N ASN A 636 39.50 38.34 -12.24
CA ASN A 636 40.34 39.12 -11.33
C ASN A 636 39.73 40.50 -11.03
N LEU A 637 38.41 40.57 -10.86
CA LEU A 637 37.67 41.81 -10.61
C LEU A 637 36.99 41.78 -9.22
N LYS A 638 36.82 43.01 -8.64
CA LYS A 638 36.15 43.21 -7.38
C LYS A 638 35.21 44.43 -7.47
N ILE A 639 34.00 44.31 -6.88
CA ILE A 639 33.12 45.45 -6.68
C ILE A 639 33.68 46.28 -5.51
N GLN A 640 33.97 47.52 -5.75
CA GLN A 640 34.51 48.46 -4.76
C GLN A 640 33.41 49.30 -4.14
N ALA A 641 32.42 49.72 -4.94
CA ALA A 641 31.27 50.47 -4.47
C ALA A 641 30.04 50.28 -5.36
N ILE A 642 28.85 50.36 -4.75
CA ILE A 642 27.58 50.41 -5.45
C ILE A 642 26.83 51.68 -5.05
N LYS A 643 26.31 52.42 -6.04
CA LYS A 643 25.53 53.63 -5.82
C LYS A 643 24.13 53.47 -6.45
N HIS A 644 23.11 53.65 -5.64
CA HIS A 644 21.73 53.53 -6.03
C HIS A 644 21.17 54.90 -6.46
N ASN A 645 20.70 54.97 -7.69
CA ASN A 645 19.95 56.12 -8.22
C ASN A 645 18.59 55.67 -8.77
N GLN A 646 17.65 56.59 -8.91
CA GLN A 646 16.36 56.25 -9.50
C GLN A 646 16.50 55.77 -10.96
N TYR A 647 16.10 54.54 -11.25
CA TYR A 647 16.23 53.89 -12.56
C TYR A 647 17.65 53.68 -13.08
N GLN A 648 18.67 53.86 -12.22
CA GLN A 648 20.08 53.73 -12.59
C GLN A 648 20.87 53.16 -11.40
N GLU A 649 21.64 52.11 -11.65
CA GLU A 649 22.61 51.57 -10.70
C GLU A 649 24.02 51.80 -11.22
N ILE A 650 24.91 52.23 -10.33
CA ILE A 650 26.31 52.48 -10.66
C ILE A 650 27.21 51.58 -9.84
N TYR A 651 28.03 50.80 -10.52
CA TYR A 651 29.00 49.93 -9.91
C TYR A 651 30.41 50.41 -10.20
N GLU A 652 31.20 50.58 -9.15
CA GLU A 652 32.63 50.82 -9.26
C GLU A 652 33.36 49.47 -9.14
N ILE A 653 34.06 49.08 -10.20
CA ILE A 653 34.71 47.79 -10.31
C ILE A 653 36.23 48.01 -10.50
N THR A 654 37.04 47.27 -9.75
CA THR A 654 38.51 47.36 -9.78
C THR A 654 39.10 46.01 -10.04
N GLU A 655 40.36 45.99 -10.54
CA GLU A 655 41.13 44.77 -10.63
C GLU A 655 41.67 44.38 -9.23
N THR A 656 41.59 43.11 -8.84
CA THR A 656 41.98 42.64 -7.51
C THR A 656 43.49 42.80 -7.26
N THR A 657 44.29 42.67 -8.30
CA THR A 657 45.74 42.77 -8.24
C THR A 657 46.29 44.16 -8.46
N ASN A 658 45.52 45.07 -9.07
CA ASN A 658 45.92 46.43 -9.38
C ASN A 658 44.79 47.42 -9.20
N GLN A 659 44.72 48.02 -8.02
CA GLN A 659 43.64 48.96 -7.64
C GLN A 659 43.64 50.25 -8.44
N ASN A 660 44.68 50.56 -9.22
CA ASN A 660 44.72 51.74 -10.11
C ASN A 660 43.87 51.51 -11.38
N LYS A 661 43.50 50.27 -11.68
CA LYS A 661 42.55 49.94 -12.76
C LYS A 661 41.14 50.00 -12.22
N THR A 662 40.38 50.98 -12.64
CA THR A 662 39.00 51.18 -12.19
C THR A 662 38.02 51.37 -13.35
N ALA A 663 36.83 50.90 -13.23
CA ALA A 663 35.76 51.15 -14.20
C ALA A 663 34.47 51.45 -13.47
N ILE A 664 33.78 52.50 -13.90
CA ILE A 664 32.45 52.87 -13.42
C ILE A 664 31.46 52.41 -14.48
N ILE A 665 30.62 51.42 -14.09
CA ILE A 665 29.63 50.78 -14.95
C ILE A 665 28.23 51.22 -14.53
N MET A 666 27.44 51.65 -15.49
CA MET A 666 26.03 52.06 -15.27
C MET A 666 25.09 51.02 -15.84
N PHE A 667 24.07 50.69 -15.02
CA PHE A 667 22.96 49.83 -15.38
C PHE A 667 21.66 50.61 -15.31
N PHE A 668 20.96 50.73 -16.42
CA PHE A 668 19.66 51.39 -16.48
C PHE A 668 18.56 50.37 -16.44
N TYR A 669 17.52 50.58 -15.62
CA TYR A 669 16.40 49.70 -15.51
C TYR A 669 15.06 50.48 -15.66
N LYS A 670 14.02 49.76 -16.13
CA LYS A 670 12.68 50.28 -16.27
C LYS A 670 11.85 50.00 -15.01
N LYS A 671 10.68 50.67 -14.91
CA LYS A 671 9.71 50.46 -13.82
C LYS A 671 9.27 48.97 -13.70
N ASN A 672 9.31 48.19 -14.77
CA ASN A 672 9.05 46.79 -14.80
C ASN A 672 10.26 45.91 -14.45
N GLY A 673 11.36 46.48 -13.97
CA GLY A 673 12.57 45.80 -13.58
C GLY A 673 13.47 45.27 -14.71
N ALA A 674 13.15 45.57 -15.97
CA ALA A 674 14.00 45.20 -17.10
C ALA A 674 15.24 46.10 -17.19
N PHE A 675 16.43 45.47 -17.25
CA PHE A 675 17.69 46.17 -17.37
C PHE A 675 18.13 46.30 -18.84
N SER A 676 18.67 47.48 -19.17
CA SER A 676 19.42 47.65 -20.43
C SER A 676 20.84 47.11 -20.29
N PRO A 677 21.51 46.77 -21.40
CA PRO A 677 22.93 46.39 -21.35
C PRO A 677 23.76 47.46 -20.60
N PRO A 678 24.78 47.02 -19.83
CA PRO A 678 25.62 47.94 -19.07
C PRO A 678 26.44 48.87 -19.98
N ILE A 679 26.72 50.07 -19.47
CA ILE A 679 27.47 51.06 -20.19
C ILE A 679 28.65 51.50 -19.32
N VAL A 680 29.84 51.68 -19.90
CA VAL A 680 30.99 52.25 -19.22
C VAL A 680 30.80 53.77 -19.15
N GLN A 681 30.72 54.31 -17.93
CA GLN A 681 30.71 55.77 -17.71
C GLN A 681 32.14 56.33 -17.72
N LYS A 682 33.03 55.61 -17.06
CA LYS A 682 34.45 56.04 -16.96
C LYS A 682 35.30 54.79 -16.68
N ALA A 683 36.49 54.75 -17.25
CA ALA A 683 37.45 53.70 -16.92
C ALA A 683 38.88 54.19 -16.98
N GLN A 684 39.72 53.60 -16.13
CA GLN A 684 41.16 53.95 -16.11
C GLN A 684 41.98 52.68 -15.96
N PRO A 685 42.79 52.26 -16.96
CA PRO A 685 42.81 52.82 -18.31
C PRO A 685 41.55 52.60 -19.13
N PRO A 686 41.26 53.30 -20.23
CA PRO A 686 40.00 53.13 -20.98
C PRO A 686 39.67 51.69 -21.41
N GLN A 687 40.69 50.93 -21.87
CA GLN A 687 40.52 49.53 -22.27
C GLN A 687 40.02 48.64 -21.14
N PHE A 688 40.28 48.98 -19.90
CA PHE A 688 39.77 48.24 -18.76
C PHE A 688 38.22 48.26 -18.67
N GLY A 689 37.62 49.36 -19.17
CA GLY A 689 36.16 49.41 -19.31
C GLY A 689 35.58 48.32 -20.22
N ASP A 690 36.23 48.08 -21.36
CA ASP A 690 35.85 47.05 -22.31
C ASP A 690 36.07 45.63 -21.73
N GLU A 691 37.18 45.45 -20.99
CA GLU A 691 37.43 44.18 -20.26
C GLU A 691 36.33 43.88 -19.24
N VAL A 692 35.94 44.87 -18.46
CA VAL A 692 34.87 44.70 -17.48
C VAL A 692 33.51 44.44 -18.16
N LEU A 693 33.18 45.18 -19.26
CA LEU A 693 31.96 44.91 -20.02
C LEU A 693 31.94 43.49 -20.58
N PHE A 694 33.06 43.01 -21.11
CA PHE A 694 33.19 41.64 -21.61
C PHE A 694 32.87 40.63 -20.49
N VAL A 695 33.43 40.81 -19.30
CA VAL A 695 33.17 39.97 -18.15
C VAL A 695 31.71 40.00 -17.75
N LEU A 696 31.09 41.16 -17.65
CA LEU A 696 29.71 41.36 -17.26
C LEU A 696 28.71 40.78 -18.27
N THR A 697 29.04 40.91 -19.57
CA THR A 697 28.14 40.44 -20.64
C THR A 697 28.37 39.02 -21.08
N ARG A 698 29.46 38.35 -20.63
CA ARG A 698 29.74 36.95 -20.98
C ARG A 698 28.65 36.03 -20.45
N LYS A 699 28.32 35.01 -21.20
CA LYS A 699 27.40 33.99 -20.80
C LYS A 699 28.05 33.04 -19.81
N ILE A 700 27.36 32.67 -18.76
CA ILE A 700 27.80 31.70 -17.78
C ILE A 700 26.88 30.48 -17.87
N ALA A 701 27.47 29.32 -18.08
CA ALA A 701 26.76 28.06 -18.10
C ALA A 701 26.29 27.68 -16.68
N ILE A 702 25.00 27.44 -16.52
CA ILE A 702 24.43 26.89 -15.28
C ILE A 702 24.84 25.42 -15.18
N SER A 703 25.42 25.01 -14.06
CA SER A 703 25.83 23.62 -13.81
C SER A 703 24.76 22.82 -13.08
N ASN A 704 24.03 23.45 -12.19
CA ASN A 704 22.90 22.86 -11.46
C ASN A 704 21.83 23.92 -11.26
N ILE A 705 20.57 23.46 -11.23
CA ILE A 705 19.41 24.31 -10.99
C ILE A 705 18.91 24.03 -9.58
N ASN A 706 18.65 25.10 -8.85
CA ASN A 706 17.90 25.11 -7.63
C ASN A 706 16.67 25.98 -7.87
N LEU A 707 15.48 25.37 -7.93
CA LEU A 707 14.24 26.05 -8.23
C LEU A 707 13.61 26.60 -6.94
N GLU A 708 13.01 27.80 -7.02
CA GLU A 708 12.31 28.43 -5.89
C GLU A 708 11.07 27.66 -5.49
N LYS A 709 10.33 27.15 -6.48
CA LYS A 709 9.23 26.23 -6.24
C LYS A 709 9.81 24.84 -6.00
N LYS A 710 9.60 24.30 -4.82
CA LYS A 710 10.04 22.94 -4.42
C LYS A 710 9.29 21.81 -5.19
N ASP A 711 9.05 21.99 -6.47
CA ASP A 711 8.56 20.95 -7.37
C ASP A 711 9.76 20.06 -7.78
N GLY A 712 10.12 19.11 -6.94
CA GLY A 712 11.33 18.32 -7.11
C GLY A 712 11.48 17.60 -8.46
N TRP A 713 10.37 17.36 -9.20
CA TRP A 713 10.43 16.78 -10.53
C TRP A 713 11.02 17.72 -11.59
N ARG A 714 10.74 19.05 -11.53
CA ARG A 714 11.31 20.03 -12.47
C ARG A 714 12.80 20.18 -12.27
N GLU A 715 13.22 20.28 -11.00
CA GLU A 715 14.63 20.37 -10.65
C GLU A 715 15.39 19.12 -11.17
N LYS A 716 14.85 17.94 -10.93
CA LYS A 716 15.41 16.66 -11.41
C LYS A 716 15.46 16.61 -12.95
N LEU A 717 14.38 17.02 -13.62
CA LEU A 717 14.30 17.05 -15.08
C LEU A 717 15.37 17.99 -15.66
N TYR A 718 15.41 19.22 -15.18
CA TYR A 718 16.33 20.22 -15.74
C TYR A 718 17.79 19.91 -15.43
N ASN A 719 18.11 19.41 -14.24
CA ASN A 719 19.47 18.96 -13.92
C ASN A 719 19.93 17.80 -14.83
N ASN A 720 19.02 16.88 -15.15
CA ASN A 720 19.30 15.80 -16.10
C ASN A 720 19.48 16.34 -17.54
N LEU A 721 18.63 17.28 -17.98
CA LEU A 721 18.76 17.94 -19.28
C LEU A 721 20.06 18.72 -19.38
N ILE A 722 20.46 19.46 -18.33
CA ILE A 722 21.75 20.17 -18.28
C ILE A 722 22.90 19.21 -18.54
N GLN A 723 22.94 18.06 -17.88
CA GLN A 723 24.02 17.08 -18.06
C GLN A 723 24.05 16.52 -19.48
N ARG A 724 22.91 16.12 -20.03
CA ARG A 724 22.81 15.55 -21.39
C ARG A 724 23.16 16.57 -22.47
N LEU A 725 22.67 17.81 -22.33
CA LEU A 725 22.96 18.89 -23.28
C LEU A 725 24.43 19.33 -23.20
N ARG A 726 25.03 19.38 -22.00
CA ARG A 726 26.45 19.68 -21.83
C ARG A 726 27.36 18.66 -22.56
N ASN A 727 26.99 17.37 -22.53
CA ASN A 727 27.72 16.35 -23.30
C ASN A 727 27.63 16.56 -24.83
N ARG A 728 26.69 17.38 -25.29
CA ARG A 728 26.48 17.82 -26.70
C ARG A 728 26.90 19.27 -26.93
N GLU A 729 27.70 19.82 -26.00
CA GLU A 729 28.23 21.20 -26.07
C GLU A 729 27.17 22.30 -26.13
N ILE A 730 26.00 22.03 -25.54
CA ILE A 730 24.90 23.00 -25.35
C ILE A 730 24.75 23.30 -23.86
N TYR A 731 24.69 24.58 -23.55
CA TYR A 731 24.73 25.08 -22.18
C TYR A 731 23.47 25.87 -21.82
N PHE A 732 23.00 25.68 -20.60
CA PHE A 732 21.93 26.48 -20.03
C PHE A 732 22.48 27.82 -19.60
N GLU A 733 21.85 28.92 -20.04
CA GLU A 733 22.16 30.27 -19.60
C GLU A 733 21.19 30.74 -18.51
N TYR A 734 19.91 30.39 -18.63
CA TYR A 734 18.86 30.95 -17.81
C TYR A 734 17.59 30.08 -17.80
N ILE A 735 16.89 30.04 -16.64
CA ILE A 735 15.54 29.48 -16.50
C ILE A 735 14.63 30.51 -15.86
N SER A 736 13.42 30.72 -16.43
CA SER A 736 12.33 31.50 -15.84
C SER A 736 11.16 30.58 -15.51
N GLU A 737 10.88 30.43 -14.24
CA GLU A 737 9.77 29.67 -13.74
C GLU A 737 8.45 30.43 -13.81
N ASN A 738 7.41 29.80 -14.31
CA ASN A 738 6.04 30.28 -14.30
C ASN A 738 5.08 29.22 -13.79
N ASN A 739 3.80 29.51 -13.67
CA ASN A 739 2.85 28.57 -13.05
C ASN A 739 2.57 27.32 -13.90
N LEU A 740 2.50 27.44 -15.21
CA LEU A 740 2.17 26.37 -16.14
C LEU A 740 3.17 26.24 -17.29
N HIS A 741 4.24 27.01 -17.27
CA HIS A 741 5.32 26.92 -18.26
C HIS A 741 6.62 27.45 -17.72
N ASP A 742 7.73 26.93 -18.22
CA ASP A 742 9.07 27.42 -17.97
C ASP A 742 9.72 27.90 -19.27
N LEU A 743 10.54 28.94 -19.17
CA LEU A 743 11.35 29.43 -20.28
C LEU A 743 12.82 29.13 -20.03
N ILE A 744 13.46 28.49 -20.98
CA ILE A 744 14.86 28.10 -20.90
C ILE A 744 15.63 28.76 -22.01
N LYS A 745 16.77 29.39 -21.69
CA LYS A 745 17.73 29.95 -22.68
C LYS A 745 18.97 29.07 -22.73
N LEU A 746 19.37 28.69 -23.92
CA LEU A 746 20.50 27.84 -24.21
C LEU A 746 21.46 28.53 -25.18
N PHE A 747 22.73 28.15 -25.14
CA PHE A 747 23.76 28.62 -26.08
C PHE A 747 24.78 27.53 -26.41
N GLY A 748 25.44 27.61 -27.57
CA GLY A 748 26.48 26.66 -28.00
C GLY A 748 27.89 26.97 -27.42
N THR A 749 28.86 26.13 -27.69
CA THR A 749 30.24 26.12 -27.11
C THR A 749 30.98 27.44 -27.15
N ASN A 750 30.89 28.17 -28.24
CA ASN A 750 31.59 29.45 -28.41
C ASN A 750 30.79 30.67 -27.92
N GLY A 751 29.68 30.44 -27.26
CA GLY A 751 28.71 31.50 -26.95
C GLY A 751 27.90 31.97 -28.17
N ASP A 752 28.14 31.32 -29.31
CA ASP A 752 27.38 31.55 -30.53
C ASP A 752 26.11 30.66 -30.53
N GLY A 753 25.13 31.14 -31.30
CA GLY A 753 23.83 30.48 -31.30
C GLY A 753 23.01 30.78 -30.04
N LYS A 754 21.71 31.04 -30.23
CA LYS A 754 20.75 31.27 -29.16
C LYS A 754 19.50 30.45 -29.42
N LEU A 755 19.12 29.70 -28.41
CA LEU A 755 17.90 28.93 -28.41
C LEU A 755 17.09 29.25 -27.15
N CYS A 756 15.86 29.73 -27.34
CA CYS A 756 14.93 29.97 -26.24
C CYS A 756 13.76 29.01 -26.39
N ILE A 757 13.52 28.20 -25.36
CA ILE A 757 12.55 27.12 -25.35
C ILE A 757 11.50 27.40 -24.25
N LYS A 758 10.26 27.19 -24.58
CA LYS A 758 9.13 27.16 -23.65
C LYS A 758 8.69 25.74 -23.44
N PHE A 759 8.64 25.32 -22.17
CA PHE A 759 8.03 24.06 -21.75
C PHE A 759 6.63 24.35 -21.18
N ASP A 760 5.59 23.89 -21.84
CA ASP A 760 4.23 23.95 -21.33
C ASP A 760 3.88 22.64 -20.65
N TYR A 761 3.36 22.67 -19.41
CA TYR A 761 3.02 21.48 -18.64
C TYR A 761 1.64 21.58 -18.00
N ASP A 762 1.05 20.42 -17.73
CA ASP A 762 -0.24 20.29 -17.09
C ASP A 762 -0.15 20.35 -15.55
N GLN A 763 -1.29 20.32 -14.87
CA GLN A 763 -1.34 20.33 -13.40
C GLN A 763 -0.73 19.08 -12.74
N LYS A 764 -0.52 18.01 -13.50
CA LYS A 764 0.13 16.79 -13.02
C LYS A 764 1.64 16.78 -13.27
N GLY A 765 2.17 17.84 -13.90
CA GLY A 765 3.59 17.99 -14.19
C GLY A 765 4.07 17.24 -15.44
N PHE A 766 3.18 16.94 -16.39
CA PHE A 766 3.56 16.41 -17.69
C PHE A 766 3.72 17.53 -18.70
N ILE A 767 4.82 17.48 -19.46
CA ILE A 767 5.10 18.45 -20.50
C ILE A 767 4.31 18.06 -21.74
N SER A 768 3.36 18.90 -22.09
CA SER A 768 2.48 18.68 -23.25
C SER A 768 3.08 19.26 -24.54
N THR A 769 3.80 20.37 -24.45
CA THR A 769 4.37 21.05 -25.62
C THR A 769 5.70 21.65 -25.27
N ILE A 770 6.66 21.51 -26.16
CA ILE A 770 7.96 22.14 -26.12
C ILE A 770 8.07 23.04 -27.35
N THR A 771 8.13 24.34 -27.15
CA THR A 771 8.15 25.32 -28.24
C THR A 771 9.47 26.05 -28.27
N ALA A 772 10.22 25.94 -29.37
CA ALA A 772 11.31 26.86 -29.64
C ALA A 772 10.72 28.22 -30.01
N ILE A 773 10.76 29.16 -29.06
CA ILE A 773 10.23 30.54 -29.25
C ILE A 773 11.18 31.35 -30.12
N TYR A 774 12.48 31.08 -29.98
CA TYR A 774 13.54 31.74 -30.74
C TYR A 774 14.70 30.73 -30.98
N CYS A 775 15.17 30.71 -32.21
CA CYS A 775 16.31 29.88 -32.59
C CYS A 775 17.04 30.59 -33.75
N ASP A 776 18.28 31.02 -33.52
CA ASP A 776 19.13 31.62 -34.55
C ASP A 776 20.09 30.60 -35.21
N GLU A 777 20.24 29.41 -34.60
CA GLU A 777 21.06 28.31 -35.14
C GLU A 777 20.23 27.02 -35.16
N PRO A 778 19.69 26.59 -36.34
CA PRO A 778 18.85 25.41 -36.45
C PRO A 778 19.45 24.14 -35.90
N ASN A 779 20.78 24.00 -35.88
CA ASN A 779 21.44 22.81 -35.36
C ASN A 779 21.28 22.67 -33.87
N LEU A 780 21.19 23.75 -33.09
CA LEU A 780 20.93 23.69 -31.64
C LEU A 780 19.56 23.08 -31.36
N TRP A 781 18.54 23.45 -32.13
CA TRP A 781 17.21 22.91 -31.99
C TRP A 781 17.18 21.40 -32.33
N LYS A 782 17.86 21.01 -33.40
CA LYS A 782 17.94 19.59 -33.78
C LYS A 782 18.59 18.73 -32.70
N ILE A 783 19.73 19.16 -32.17
CA ILE A 783 20.41 18.44 -31.06
C ILE A 783 19.51 18.38 -29.83
N PHE A 784 18.83 19.48 -29.52
CA PHE A 784 17.89 19.51 -28.39
C PHE A 784 16.75 18.50 -28.58
N GLN A 785 16.17 18.40 -29.78
CA GLN A 785 15.14 17.40 -30.10
C GLN A 785 15.66 15.96 -29.92
N GLU A 786 16.90 15.69 -30.39
CA GLU A 786 17.53 14.37 -30.19
C GLU A 786 17.65 14.03 -28.70
N VAL A 787 18.08 14.98 -27.85
CA VAL A 787 18.19 14.80 -26.40
C VAL A 787 16.80 14.51 -25.76
N ILE A 788 15.75 15.21 -26.21
CA ILE A 788 14.38 14.94 -25.72
C ILE A 788 13.89 13.54 -26.12
N HIS A 789 14.16 13.13 -27.35
CA HIS A 789 13.80 11.78 -27.80
C HIS A 789 14.59 10.69 -27.06
N GLU A 790 15.85 10.93 -26.74
CA GLU A 790 16.67 9.99 -25.94
C GLU A 790 16.27 9.94 -24.45
N TYR A 791 15.51 10.92 -23.98
CA TYR A 791 15.04 10.95 -22.60
C TYR A 791 13.87 9.97 -22.38
N ASN A 792 13.04 9.78 -23.38
CA ASN A 792 11.91 8.84 -23.41
C ASN A 792 12.37 7.43 -23.76
#